data_263256d36ef48bfdeff09b65cb1fe44a
#
_entry.id   263256d36ef48bfdeff09b65cb1fe44a
#
_cell.length_a   1.000
_cell.length_b   1.000
_cell.length_c   1.000
_cell.angle_alpha   90.00
_cell.angle_beta   90.00
_cell.angle_gamma   90.00
#
_symmetry.space_group_name_H-M   'P 1'
#
loop_
_entity.id
_entity.type
_entity.pdbx_description
1 polymer ?
#
loop_
_entity_poly.entity_id
_entity_poly.type
_entity_poly.pdbx_seq_one_letter_code
_entity_poly.pdbx_strand_id
1 'polypeptide(L)'
;MVTDIDKQDSPQFISLNILGIGNYSLPNRVTGRELLENDSEIGYASKVDKQGDTSDVVLAMEIDGELSDLATAITHDATIKFVNGSSVEGRSILRHSTAHVMAQAVRDIWPGAKYAIGPATEDGFYYDFELPGGAHFTDADLGRIEKRMREIIKEDQSFAREEYDLAEGAGLFSDQQYKLEIIQAVGENESVVVTGDESAVVNGRNPVVSVYRNMGVHSDFIDLCRGPHVPSTGYLGNFKLLRVAGSYWRGDENRQQLQRIYGTAFESPDALDDYLKRLEEAEKRDHRRLGTELDLFHFPSEIGGGLPVFHPKGALIRTILEDFSRQVHLSSGYLPVWTPHVTKSTLYAKSGHLEWYSDSMYPPMEMEGAEYRMKPMNCPMHILVYSSRSRSYRELPMRLFELGTVYRFERSGVLHGLARVRGLTQDDAHIFCTPDQLPGELESLVGFVLEVLTTFGFDDFEAELSTRPEKFVGDISDWDLATDALASALSAAEIPYRVAEGEGAFYAPKIDIHLTDAIGRRWQVSTLQVDLQMPARFGLSYVGDDNEKHRPYMVHRALFGSVERFMALLIEHYAGAFPLWLSPVQVLVVPVSESHHDYSEEVLLRLKEAGLRSDIYLADEPLGARIRKGKLEKVPYILVVGGEDVDSRTVGVNRRGSSKPQRGVPLEDFVAEAVSVASERGGSEQDRPE
;
A
#
# COMPACT_ATOMS: atom_id res chain seq x y z
N MET A 1 -6.62 -76.08 -22.84
CA MET A 1 -6.06 -74.98 -22.02
C MET A 1 -6.05 -73.73 -22.92
N VAL A 2 -7.05 -72.96 -22.82
CA VAL A 2 -7.17 -71.71 -23.57
C VAL A 2 -6.63 -70.62 -22.65
N THR A 3 -5.60 -69.97 -23.11
CA THR A 3 -4.93 -68.81 -22.47
C THR A 3 -5.87 -67.64 -22.53
N ASP A 4 -6.17 -67.01 -21.38
CA ASP A 4 -6.79 -65.72 -21.25
C ASP A 4 -5.81 -64.66 -21.84
N ILE A 5 -6.25 -64.10 -22.95
CA ILE A 5 -5.60 -62.93 -23.55
C ILE A 5 -6.51 -61.72 -23.28
N ASP A 6 -5.92 -60.74 -22.70
CA ASP A 6 -6.28 -59.28 -22.66
C ASP A 6 -7.72 -58.91 -22.31
N LYS A 7 -7.93 -58.53 -21.06
CA LYS A 7 -8.85 -57.46 -20.74
C LYS A 7 -8.15 -56.17 -21.12
N GLN A 8 -8.40 -55.65 -22.33
CA GLN A 8 -8.20 -54.25 -22.66
C GLN A 8 -9.01 -53.40 -21.66
N ASP A 9 -8.31 -52.58 -20.84
CA ASP A 9 -8.93 -51.55 -20.06
C ASP A 9 -9.65 -50.60 -21.03
N SER A 10 -10.96 -50.62 -21.00
CA SER A 10 -11.79 -49.63 -21.67
C SER A 10 -11.42 -48.26 -21.04
N PRO A 11 -11.21 -47.19 -21.83
CA PRO A 11 -10.86 -45.90 -21.27
C PRO A 11 -11.95 -45.49 -20.27
N GLN A 12 -11.57 -45.26 -19.00
CA GLN A 12 -12.46 -44.66 -18.01
C GLN A 12 -12.73 -43.23 -18.47
N PHE A 13 -14.00 -42.83 -18.57
CA PHE A 13 -14.41 -41.46 -18.87
C PHE A 13 -14.64 -40.70 -17.58
N ILE A 14 -14.30 -39.42 -17.58
CA ILE A 14 -14.55 -38.44 -16.52
C ILE A 14 -15.52 -37.38 -17.01
N SER A 15 -16.29 -36.82 -16.09
CA SER A 15 -17.21 -35.72 -16.37
C SER A 15 -16.56 -34.37 -16.00
N LEU A 16 -16.40 -33.47 -16.93
CA LEU A 16 -15.83 -32.15 -16.71
C LEU A 16 -16.92 -31.10 -16.90
N ASN A 17 -17.08 -30.22 -15.90
CA ASN A 17 -17.86 -28.98 -16.01
C ASN A 17 -16.91 -27.86 -16.29
N ILE A 18 -16.81 -27.39 -17.56
CA ILE A 18 -15.98 -26.27 -17.94
C ILE A 18 -16.80 -24.98 -17.80
N LEU A 19 -16.41 -24.14 -16.85
CA LEU A 19 -17.14 -22.91 -16.51
C LEU A 19 -17.23 -21.96 -17.71
N GLY A 20 -18.44 -21.50 -18.00
CA GLY A 20 -18.73 -20.62 -19.14
C GLY A 20 -18.88 -21.33 -20.49
N ILE A 21 -18.67 -22.67 -20.57
CA ILE A 21 -18.74 -23.45 -21.80
C ILE A 21 -19.76 -24.58 -21.70
N GLY A 22 -19.64 -25.49 -20.74
CA GLY A 22 -20.58 -26.60 -20.56
C GLY A 22 -19.98 -27.87 -19.97
N ASN A 23 -20.76 -28.98 -20.04
CA ASN A 23 -20.36 -30.25 -19.49
C ASN A 23 -19.86 -31.20 -20.61
N TYR A 24 -18.76 -31.88 -20.35
CA TYR A 24 -18.09 -32.77 -21.26
C TYR A 24 -17.84 -34.12 -20.61
N SER A 25 -17.89 -35.20 -21.41
CA SER A 25 -17.47 -36.55 -20.99
C SER A 25 -16.24 -36.94 -21.81
N LEU A 26 -15.09 -37.01 -21.16
CA LEU A 26 -13.79 -37.14 -21.82
C LEU A 26 -12.97 -38.29 -21.22
N PRO A 27 -11.97 -38.81 -21.97
CA PRO A 27 -11.10 -39.83 -21.43
C PRO A 27 -10.38 -39.38 -20.16
N ASN A 28 -10.24 -40.30 -19.19
CA ASN A 28 -9.43 -40.08 -18.00
C ASN A 28 -8.00 -39.69 -18.38
N ARG A 29 -7.41 -38.74 -17.63
CA ARG A 29 -6.07 -38.17 -17.84
C ARG A 29 -5.98 -37.17 -19.00
N VAL A 30 -7.09 -36.59 -19.46
CA VAL A 30 -7.06 -35.45 -20.39
C VAL A 30 -6.37 -34.24 -19.72
N THR A 31 -5.62 -33.48 -20.48
CA THR A 31 -4.93 -32.26 -20.00
C THR A 31 -5.66 -31.02 -20.48
N GLY A 32 -5.44 -29.85 -19.80
CA GLY A 32 -5.99 -28.58 -20.24
C GLY A 32 -5.52 -28.22 -21.63
N ARG A 33 -4.27 -28.53 -22.02
CA ARG A 33 -3.74 -28.32 -23.35
C ARG A 33 -4.54 -29.13 -24.41
N GLU A 34 -4.80 -30.42 -24.17
CA GLU A 34 -5.60 -31.25 -25.07
C GLU A 34 -7.04 -30.75 -25.20
N LEU A 35 -7.61 -30.21 -24.11
CA LEU A 35 -8.92 -29.58 -24.17
C LEU A 35 -8.94 -28.36 -25.12
N LEU A 36 -7.92 -27.51 -25.06
CA LEU A 36 -7.80 -26.32 -25.93
C LEU A 36 -7.48 -26.63 -27.39
N GLU A 37 -6.78 -27.76 -27.65
CA GLU A 37 -6.36 -28.16 -29.01
C GLU A 37 -7.43 -28.93 -29.75
N ASN A 38 -8.23 -29.73 -29.07
CA ASN A 38 -9.15 -30.71 -29.67
C ASN A 38 -10.59 -30.21 -29.80
N ASP A 39 -10.98 -29.11 -29.17
CA ASP A 39 -12.35 -28.63 -29.19
C ASP A 39 -12.44 -27.17 -29.69
N SER A 40 -12.88 -27.03 -30.93
CA SER A 40 -13.10 -25.69 -31.53
C SER A 40 -14.26 -24.91 -30.89
N GLU A 41 -15.12 -25.55 -30.09
CA GLU A 41 -16.23 -24.90 -29.38
C GLU A 41 -15.76 -24.19 -28.10
N ILE A 42 -14.56 -24.57 -27.56
CA ILE A 42 -13.98 -23.95 -26.38
C ILE A 42 -13.56 -22.50 -26.64
N GLY A 43 -13.24 -22.12 -27.91
CA GLY A 43 -13.15 -20.72 -28.35
C GLY A 43 -12.04 -19.86 -27.75
N TYR A 44 -11.19 -20.44 -26.89
CA TYR A 44 -10.09 -19.71 -26.26
C TYR A 44 -8.82 -19.67 -27.11
N ALA A 45 -8.08 -18.55 -27.03
CA ALA A 45 -6.78 -18.46 -27.66
C ALA A 45 -5.75 -19.32 -26.92
N SER A 46 -5.12 -20.25 -27.62
CA SER A 46 -4.06 -21.12 -27.09
C SER A 46 -2.66 -20.68 -27.50
N LYS A 47 -2.51 -19.59 -28.24
CA LYS A 47 -1.22 -19.10 -28.76
C LYS A 47 -1.11 -17.59 -28.62
N VAL A 48 0.09 -17.16 -28.25
CA VAL A 48 0.49 -15.75 -28.21
C VAL A 48 0.42 -15.17 -29.62
N ASP A 49 -0.06 -13.97 -29.75
CA ASP A 49 -0.10 -13.25 -31.02
C ASP A 49 1.30 -12.80 -31.48
N LYS A 50 1.39 -12.22 -32.69
CA LYS A 50 2.68 -11.75 -33.23
C LYS A 50 3.27 -10.54 -32.49
N GLN A 51 2.46 -9.87 -31.67
CA GLN A 51 2.84 -8.71 -30.86
C GLN A 51 3.22 -9.08 -29.44
N GLY A 52 3.03 -10.36 -29.05
CA GLY A 52 3.32 -10.86 -27.72
C GLY A 52 2.20 -10.61 -26.71
N ASP A 53 0.99 -10.34 -27.19
CA ASP A 53 -0.19 -10.16 -26.34
C ASP A 53 -0.74 -11.52 -25.87
N THR A 54 -0.86 -11.67 -24.55
CA THR A 54 -1.40 -12.86 -23.88
C THR A 54 -2.70 -12.57 -23.11
N SER A 55 -3.31 -11.40 -23.31
CA SER A 55 -4.49 -10.96 -22.55
C SER A 55 -5.63 -12.00 -22.54
N ASP A 56 -5.95 -12.51 -23.73
CA ASP A 56 -7.00 -13.51 -23.94
C ASP A 56 -6.46 -14.96 -24.05
N VAL A 57 -5.14 -15.12 -23.92
CA VAL A 57 -4.50 -16.43 -24.03
C VAL A 57 -4.63 -17.19 -22.72
N VAL A 58 -5.06 -18.45 -22.79
CA VAL A 58 -5.12 -19.34 -21.63
C VAL A 58 -3.71 -19.77 -21.22
N LEU A 59 -3.33 -19.45 -19.99
CA LEU A 59 -2.01 -19.72 -19.42
C LEU A 59 -2.01 -20.93 -18.49
N ALA A 60 -3.12 -21.15 -17.77
CA ALA A 60 -3.28 -22.17 -16.76
C ALA A 60 -4.77 -22.54 -16.61
N MET A 61 -5.10 -23.44 -15.70
CA MET A 61 -6.46 -23.80 -15.34
C MET A 61 -6.62 -23.94 -13.82
N GLU A 62 -7.82 -23.72 -13.32
CA GLU A 62 -8.23 -24.13 -11.99
C GLU A 62 -8.97 -25.46 -12.11
N ILE A 63 -8.58 -26.47 -11.31
CA ILE A 63 -9.26 -27.74 -11.16
C ILE A 63 -9.88 -27.74 -9.77
N ASP A 64 -11.20 -27.73 -9.69
CA ASP A 64 -11.95 -27.63 -8.42
C ASP A 64 -11.51 -26.47 -7.50
N GLY A 65 -11.11 -25.36 -8.11
CA GLY A 65 -10.64 -24.16 -7.41
C GLY A 65 -9.13 -24.11 -7.11
N GLU A 66 -8.37 -25.17 -7.47
CA GLU A 66 -6.90 -25.18 -7.32
C GLU A 66 -6.20 -24.87 -8.64
N LEU A 67 -5.32 -23.86 -8.62
CA LEU A 67 -4.51 -23.46 -9.79
C LEU A 67 -3.55 -24.59 -10.20
N SER A 68 -3.54 -24.92 -11.51
CA SER A 68 -2.77 -25.99 -12.10
C SER A 68 -2.25 -25.63 -13.49
N ASP A 69 -1.12 -26.25 -13.87
CA ASP A 69 -0.59 -26.15 -15.24
C ASP A 69 -1.55 -26.74 -16.27
N LEU A 70 -1.54 -26.21 -17.49
CA LEU A 70 -2.28 -26.80 -18.60
C LEU A 70 -1.82 -28.22 -18.96
N ALA A 71 -0.62 -28.62 -18.54
CA ALA A 71 -0.08 -29.96 -18.72
C ALA A 71 -0.54 -30.96 -17.64
N THR A 72 -1.19 -30.52 -16.58
CA THR A 72 -1.68 -31.35 -15.49
C THR A 72 -2.80 -32.30 -16.02
N ALA A 73 -2.64 -33.58 -15.77
CA ALA A 73 -3.64 -34.59 -16.17
C ALA A 73 -4.83 -34.57 -15.20
N ILE A 74 -6.04 -34.43 -15.73
CA ILE A 74 -7.28 -34.47 -14.96
C ILE A 74 -7.70 -35.94 -14.83
N THR A 75 -7.82 -36.44 -13.60
CA THR A 75 -8.00 -37.88 -13.32
C THR A 75 -9.32 -38.21 -12.64
N HIS A 76 -10.19 -37.24 -12.42
CA HIS A 76 -11.49 -37.39 -11.75
C HIS A 76 -12.51 -36.41 -12.32
N ASP A 77 -13.77 -36.57 -11.96
CA ASP A 77 -14.83 -35.63 -12.30
C ASP A 77 -14.51 -34.30 -11.63
N ALA A 78 -14.46 -33.20 -12.40
CA ALA A 78 -13.97 -31.90 -11.90
C ALA A 78 -14.68 -30.70 -12.56
N THR A 79 -14.61 -29.58 -11.86
CA THR A 79 -14.96 -28.29 -12.42
C THR A 79 -13.69 -27.58 -12.88
N ILE A 80 -13.66 -27.13 -14.14
CA ILE A 80 -12.51 -26.48 -14.76
C ILE A 80 -12.84 -25.04 -15.05
N LYS A 81 -11.93 -24.12 -14.66
CA LYS A 81 -11.94 -22.71 -15.05
C LYS A 81 -10.62 -22.38 -15.71
N PHE A 82 -10.66 -21.88 -16.95
CA PHE A 82 -9.46 -21.42 -17.64
C PHE A 82 -9.02 -20.05 -17.14
N VAL A 83 -7.70 -19.87 -17.02
CA VAL A 83 -7.04 -18.66 -16.53
C VAL A 83 -6.30 -18.01 -17.68
N ASN A 84 -6.73 -16.81 -18.07
CA ASN A 84 -6.09 -16.02 -19.14
C ASN A 84 -5.09 -15.00 -18.58
N GLY A 85 -4.25 -14.41 -19.45
CA GLY A 85 -3.19 -13.51 -19.08
C GLY A 85 -3.64 -12.22 -18.41
N SER A 86 -4.83 -11.70 -18.73
CA SER A 86 -5.35 -10.46 -18.16
C SER A 86 -5.98 -10.61 -16.76
N SER A 87 -6.23 -11.85 -16.32
CA SER A 87 -6.73 -12.10 -14.96
C SER A 87 -5.65 -11.84 -13.90
N VAL A 88 -6.07 -11.68 -12.65
CA VAL A 88 -5.15 -11.50 -11.50
C VAL A 88 -4.21 -12.69 -11.37
N GLU A 89 -4.78 -13.91 -11.44
CA GLU A 89 -4.06 -15.18 -11.39
C GLU A 89 -3.11 -15.32 -12.59
N GLY A 90 -3.57 -14.95 -13.80
CA GLY A 90 -2.75 -15.01 -15.01
C GLY A 90 -1.54 -14.08 -14.95
N ARG A 91 -1.71 -12.85 -14.47
CA ARG A 91 -0.58 -11.92 -14.23
C ARG A 91 0.39 -12.46 -13.18
N SER A 92 -0.11 -13.09 -12.12
CA SER A 92 0.74 -13.73 -11.11
C SER A 92 1.59 -14.85 -11.74
N ILE A 93 0.99 -15.69 -12.58
CA ILE A 93 1.68 -16.78 -13.31
C ILE A 93 2.73 -16.23 -14.29
N LEU A 94 2.41 -15.17 -15.04
CA LEU A 94 3.37 -14.49 -15.93
C LEU A 94 4.57 -13.97 -15.15
N ARG A 95 4.35 -13.31 -14.03
CA ARG A 95 5.40 -12.76 -13.16
C ARG A 95 6.27 -13.85 -12.56
N HIS A 96 5.64 -14.89 -12.01
CA HIS A 96 6.35 -16.03 -11.42
C HIS A 96 7.22 -16.73 -12.46
N SER A 97 6.68 -17.03 -13.64
CA SER A 97 7.43 -17.68 -14.73
C SER A 97 8.56 -16.78 -15.25
N THR A 98 8.36 -15.45 -15.28
CA THR A 98 9.41 -14.49 -15.65
C THR A 98 10.54 -14.45 -14.60
N ALA A 99 10.22 -14.63 -13.32
CA ALA A 99 11.22 -14.73 -12.24
C ALA A 99 12.14 -15.93 -12.44
N HIS A 100 11.60 -17.10 -12.86
CA HIS A 100 12.40 -18.28 -13.22
C HIS A 100 13.33 -18.03 -14.41
N VAL A 101 12.84 -17.36 -15.46
CA VAL A 101 13.69 -16.97 -16.63
C VAL A 101 14.79 -16.02 -16.21
N MET A 102 14.52 -15.10 -15.26
CA MET A 102 15.55 -14.22 -14.70
C MET A 102 16.60 -15.03 -13.93
N ALA A 103 16.20 -15.98 -13.09
CA ALA A 103 17.13 -16.83 -12.35
C ALA A 103 17.99 -17.66 -13.27
N GLN A 104 17.43 -18.24 -14.34
CA GLN A 104 18.18 -18.93 -15.40
C GLN A 104 19.19 -18.00 -16.07
N ALA A 105 18.79 -16.77 -16.45
CA ALA A 105 19.67 -15.80 -17.09
C ALA A 105 20.84 -15.38 -16.18
N VAL A 106 20.58 -15.19 -14.89
CA VAL A 106 21.63 -14.88 -13.89
C VAL A 106 22.61 -16.04 -13.78
N ARG A 107 22.12 -17.28 -13.66
CA ARG A 107 22.99 -18.47 -13.59
C ARG A 107 23.84 -18.64 -14.85
N ASP A 108 23.28 -18.37 -16.02
CA ASP A 108 24.02 -18.46 -17.29
C ASP A 108 25.15 -17.42 -17.37
N ILE A 109 24.92 -16.22 -16.86
CA ILE A 109 25.88 -15.11 -16.89
C ILE A 109 26.95 -15.25 -15.79
N TRP A 110 26.54 -15.73 -14.59
CA TRP A 110 27.43 -15.98 -13.46
C TRP A 110 27.38 -17.44 -13.01
N PRO A 111 28.13 -18.33 -13.67
CA PRO A 111 28.22 -19.71 -13.25
C PRO A 111 28.64 -19.83 -11.77
N GLY A 112 27.88 -20.56 -10.98
CA GLY A 112 28.09 -20.69 -9.54
C GLY A 112 27.29 -19.69 -8.70
N ALA A 113 26.48 -18.81 -9.30
CA ALA A 113 25.52 -18.01 -8.55
C ALA A 113 24.54 -18.90 -7.78
N LYS A 114 24.29 -18.55 -6.50
CA LYS A 114 23.27 -19.18 -5.69
C LYS A 114 21.99 -18.38 -5.82
N TYR A 115 20.87 -19.08 -5.95
CA TYR A 115 19.55 -18.48 -6.06
C TYR A 115 18.66 -18.99 -4.92
N ALA A 116 17.94 -18.06 -4.30
CA ALA A 116 17.15 -18.35 -3.11
C ALA A 116 15.65 -18.46 -3.42
N ILE A 117 14.92 -17.37 -3.40
CA ILE A 117 13.47 -17.32 -3.64
C ILE A 117 13.09 -16.25 -4.66
N GLY A 118 12.02 -16.51 -5.42
CA GLY A 118 11.56 -15.64 -6.50
C GLY A 118 10.05 -15.57 -6.68
N PRO A 119 9.30 -15.04 -5.69
CA PRO A 119 7.85 -14.97 -5.77
C PRO A 119 7.36 -13.88 -6.72
N ALA A 120 6.16 -14.08 -7.25
CA ALA A 120 5.34 -13.00 -7.79
C ALA A 120 4.86 -12.07 -6.66
N THR A 121 4.68 -10.80 -6.99
CA THR A 121 4.08 -9.78 -6.12
C THR A 121 2.92 -9.12 -6.84
N GLU A 122 2.15 -8.27 -6.14
CA GLU A 122 0.99 -7.59 -6.72
C GLU A 122 1.32 -6.85 -8.03
N ASP A 123 2.48 -6.18 -8.12
CA ASP A 123 2.87 -5.38 -9.28
C ASP A 123 4.07 -5.91 -10.06
N GLY A 124 4.65 -7.04 -9.66
CA GLY A 124 5.85 -7.54 -10.31
C GLY A 124 6.34 -8.86 -9.73
N PHE A 125 7.63 -9.01 -9.67
CA PHE A 125 8.33 -10.14 -9.09
C PHE A 125 9.71 -9.72 -8.59
N TYR A 126 10.33 -10.57 -7.77
CA TYR A 126 11.75 -10.43 -7.47
C TYR A 126 12.42 -11.79 -7.42
N TYR A 127 13.75 -11.79 -7.36
CA TYR A 127 14.53 -12.99 -7.03
C TYR A 127 15.77 -12.61 -6.25
N ASP A 128 16.11 -13.43 -5.25
CA ASP A 128 17.25 -13.23 -4.36
C ASP A 128 18.44 -14.09 -4.78
N PHE A 129 19.63 -13.48 -4.87
CA PHE A 129 20.84 -14.10 -5.35
C PHE A 129 22.02 -13.85 -4.42
N GLU A 130 22.95 -14.82 -4.42
CA GLU A 130 24.31 -14.64 -3.95
C GLU A 130 25.28 -14.91 -5.09
N LEU A 131 26.05 -13.89 -5.47
CA LEU A 131 27.02 -14.03 -6.55
C LEU A 131 28.34 -14.63 -6.08
N PRO A 132 29.04 -15.41 -6.92
CA PRO A 132 30.31 -16.01 -6.56
C PRO A 132 31.38 -14.96 -6.26
N GLY A 133 32.23 -15.24 -5.27
CA GLY A 133 33.38 -14.38 -4.92
C GLY A 133 33.01 -13.04 -4.26
N GLY A 134 31.77 -12.90 -3.74
CA GLY A 134 31.30 -11.64 -3.15
C GLY A 134 31.04 -10.52 -4.14
N ALA A 135 30.83 -10.84 -5.41
CA ALA A 135 30.46 -9.86 -6.43
C ALA A 135 29.08 -9.25 -6.17
N HIS A 136 28.85 -8.04 -6.66
CA HIS A 136 27.59 -7.33 -6.55
C HIS A 136 27.05 -6.96 -7.92
N PHE A 137 25.71 -7.04 -8.08
CA PHE A 137 25.04 -6.49 -9.25
C PHE A 137 25.17 -4.97 -9.29
N THR A 138 25.29 -4.46 -10.50
CA THR A 138 25.24 -3.03 -10.84
C THR A 138 24.02 -2.76 -11.71
N ASP A 139 23.60 -1.51 -11.84
CA ASP A 139 22.50 -1.13 -12.74
C ASP A 139 22.78 -1.52 -14.20
N ALA A 140 24.06 -1.52 -14.61
CA ALA A 140 24.46 -1.97 -15.95
C ALA A 140 24.21 -3.46 -16.20
N ASP A 141 24.20 -4.29 -15.15
CA ASP A 141 23.96 -5.71 -15.25
C ASP A 141 22.50 -6.03 -15.57
N LEU A 142 21.53 -5.18 -15.16
CA LEU A 142 20.13 -5.37 -15.47
C LEU A 142 19.89 -5.49 -16.98
N GLY A 143 20.49 -4.60 -17.78
CA GLY A 143 20.39 -4.66 -19.23
C GLY A 143 21.02 -5.92 -19.84
N ARG A 144 22.09 -6.44 -19.23
CA ARG A 144 22.73 -7.69 -19.65
C ARG A 144 21.87 -8.91 -19.33
N ILE A 145 21.22 -8.90 -18.15
CA ILE A 145 20.29 -9.96 -17.72
C ILE A 145 19.07 -9.94 -18.63
N GLU A 146 18.43 -8.78 -18.85
CA GLU A 146 17.28 -8.66 -19.77
C GLU A 146 17.59 -9.19 -21.16
N LYS A 147 18.78 -8.91 -21.68
CA LYS A 147 19.18 -9.44 -22.99
C LYS A 147 19.19 -10.96 -22.98
N ARG A 148 19.78 -11.59 -21.95
CA ARG A 148 19.82 -13.05 -21.84
C ARG A 148 18.42 -13.64 -21.64
N MET A 149 17.57 -13.00 -20.83
CA MET A 149 16.16 -13.40 -20.67
C MET A 149 15.43 -13.41 -22.02
N ARG A 150 15.59 -12.38 -22.86
CA ARG A 150 14.99 -12.33 -24.20
C ARG A 150 15.49 -13.44 -25.12
N GLU A 151 16.76 -13.87 -24.99
CA GLU A 151 17.32 -15.01 -25.72
C GLU A 151 16.62 -16.31 -25.27
N ILE A 152 16.48 -16.54 -23.96
CA ILE A 152 15.78 -17.71 -23.39
C ILE A 152 14.30 -17.74 -23.81
N ILE A 153 13.62 -16.59 -23.79
CA ILE A 153 12.23 -16.48 -24.24
C ILE A 153 12.10 -16.84 -25.72
N LYS A 154 13.04 -16.41 -26.55
CA LYS A 154 13.06 -16.74 -27.98
C LYS A 154 13.34 -18.22 -28.26
N GLU A 155 14.01 -18.91 -27.34
CA GLU A 155 14.22 -20.37 -27.43
C GLU A 155 12.93 -21.15 -27.21
N ASP A 156 11.87 -20.52 -26.67
CA ASP A 156 10.54 -21.11 -26.40
C ASP A 156 10.60 -22.41 -25.58
N GLN A 157 11.33 -22.34 -24.46
CA GLN A 157 11.56 -23.49 -23.57
C GLN A 157 10.29 -23.89 -22.83
N SER A 158 9.95 -25.17 -22.81
CA SER A 158 8.80 -25.68 -22.06
C SER A 158 9.10 -25.73 -20.56
N PHE A 159 8.10 -25.43 -19.74
CA PHE A 159 8.12 -25.69 -18.30
C PHE A 159 7.59 -27.10 -18.02
N ALA A 160 8.40 -27.95 -17.37
CA ALA A 160 8.01 -29.29 -16.99
C ALA A 160 8.03 -29.44 -15.46
N ARG A 161 6.88 -29.85 -14.90
CA ARG A 161 6.74 -30.14 -13.47
C ARG A 161 7.13 -31.58 -13.18
N GLU A 162 8.00 -31.76 -12.19
CA GLU A 162 8.48 -33.06 -11.73
C GLU A 162 8.32 -33.14 -10.21
N GLU A 163 8.08 -34.33 -9.67
CA GLU A 163 7.98 -34.56 -8.22
C GLU A 163 9.06 -35.55 -7.79
N TYR A 164 9.71 -35.22 -6.67
CA TYR A 164 10.80 -36.00 -6.10
C TYR A 164 10.59 -36.25 -4.61
N ASP A 165 11.12 -37.31 -4.07
CA ASP A 165 11.26 -37.46 -2.63
C ASP A 165 12.30 -36.46 -2.11
N LEU A 166 12.33 -36.23 -0.77
CA LEU A 166 13.23 -35.26 -0.17
C LEU A 166 14.71 -35.52 -0.45
N ALA A 167 15.13 -36.79 -0.52
CA ALA A 167 16.52 -37.14 -0.74
C ALA A 167 16.92 -36.96 -2.20
N GLU A 168 16.07 -37.32 -3.14
CA GLU A 168 16.27 -37.08 -4.57
C GLU A 168 16.26 -35.58 -4.86
N GLY A 169 15.27 -34.86 -4.30
CA GLY A 169 15.18 -33.40 -4.41
C GLY A 169 16.44 -32.69 -3.86
N ALA A 170 16.90 -33.07 -2.68
CA ALA A 170 18.14 -32.55 -2.13
C ALA A 170 19.37 -32.85 -3.01
N GLY A 171 19.38 -34.00 -3.68
CA GLY A 171 20.43 -34.35 -4.63
C GLY A 171 20.51 -33.41 -5.83
N LEU A 172 19.33 -32.97 -6.37
CA LEU A 172 19.25 -32.05 -7.50
C LEU A 172 19.81 -30.64 -7.16
N PHE A 173 19.64 -30.21 -5.91
CA PHE A 173 20.05 -28.88 -5.42
C PHE A 173 21.31 -28.94 -4.57
N SER A 174 22.18 -29.97 -4.72
CA SER A 174 23.37 -30.19 -3.90
C SER A 174 24.33 -29.01 -3.87
N ASP A 175 24.34 -28.14 -4.90
CA ASP A 175 25.11 -26.90 -4.99
C ASP A 175 24.33 -25.63 -4.61
N GLN A 176 23.03 -25.72 -4.21
CA GLN A 176 22.14 -24.60 -3.91
C GLN A 176 21.70 -24.60 -2.44
N GLN A 177 22.55 -24.03 -1.58
CA GLN A 177 22.36 -24.10 -0.11
C GLN A 177 20.98 -23.60 0.36
N TYR A 178 20.42 -22.56 -0.28
CA TYR A 178 19.13 -22.00 0.11
C TYR A 178 17.97 -22.95 -0.20
N LYS A 179 18.04 -23.66 -1.34
CA LYS A 179 17.06 -24.69 -1.70
C LYS A 179 17.16 -25.92 -0.80
N LEU A 180 18.39 -26.30 -0.40
CA LEU A 180 18.59 -27.38 0.56
C LEU A 180 17.96 -27.07 1.92
N GLU A 181 18.13 -25.84 2.44
CA GLU A 181 17.48 -25.41 3.69
C GLU A 181 15.95 -25.46 3.61
N ILE A 182 15.36 -25.14 2.46
CA ILE A 182 13.91 -25.20 2.25
C ILE A 182 13.46 -26.68 2.27
N ILE A 183 14.13 -27.56 1.53
CA ILE A 183 13.81 -29.00 1.48
C ILE A 183 13.91 -29.62 2.87
N GLN A 184 14.95 -29.28 3.64
CA GLN A 184 15.14 -29.78 5.00
C GLN A 184 14.00 -29.34 5.94
N ALA A 185 13.62 -28.08 5.90
CA ALA A 185 12.55 -27.52 6.73
C ALA A 185 11.19 -28.19 6.46
N VAL A 186 10.93 -28.55 5.21
CA VAL A 186 9.75 -29.34 4.82
C VAL A 186 9.78 -30.74 5.46
N GLY A 187 10.94 -31.36 5.51
CA GLY A 187 11.12 -32.69 6.12
C GLY A 187 10.89 -32.68 7.64
N GLU A 188 11.14 -31.57 8.31
CA GLU A 188 11.01 -31.40 9.77
C GLU A 188 9.58 -30.99 10.20
N ASN A 189 8.60 -30.94 9.28
CA ASN A 189 7.23 -30.45 9.55
C ASN A 189 7.18 -29.05 10.19
N GLU A 190 8.23 -28.26 10.07
CA GLU A 190 8.17 -26.86 10.42
C GLU A 190 7.23 -26.16 9.42
N SER A 191 6.27 -25.41 9.95
CA SER A 191 5.47 -24.49 9.15
C SER A 191 6.43 -23.38 8.69
N VAL A 192 7.22 -23.68 7.66
CA VAL A 192 8.06 -22.67 7.03
C VAL A 192 7.11 -21.78 6.26
N VAL A 193 6.69 -20.69 6.89
CA VAL A 193 6.16 -19.54 6.18
C VAL A 193 7.34 -18.96 5.38
N VAL A 194 7.67 -19.63 4.29
CA VAL A 194 8.44 -19.02 3.23
C VAL A 194 7.45 -18.10 2.55
N THR A 195 7.62 -16.80 2.76
CA THR A 195 6.88 -15.76 2.03
C THR A 195 7.20 -15.91 0.55
N GLY A 196 6.32 -16.59 -0.19
CA GLY A 196 6.49 -16.90 -1.59
C GLY A 196 6.11 -18.33 -1.90
N ASP A 197 5.81 -18.63 -3.15
CA ASP A 197 5.29 -19.90 -3.72
C ASP A 197 6.13 -21.18 -3.51
N GLU A 198 7.11 -21.15 -2.62
CA GLU A 198 8.05 -22.22 -2.38
C GLU A 198 7.66 -23.06 -1.16
N SER A 199 6.58 -23.81 -1.26
CA SER A 199 6.25 -24.80 -0.26
C SER A 199 6.19 -26.17 -0.90
N ALA A 200 6.76 -27.15 -0.22
CA ALA A 200 6.58 -28.55 -0.62
C ALA A 200 5.14 -28.99 -0.35
N VAL A 201 4.62 -29.84 -1.23
CA VAL A 201 3.34 -30.49 -1.02
C VAL A 201 3.57 -31.67 -0.10
N VAL A 202 3.01 -31.65 1.10
CA VAL A 202 2.98 -32.82 1.98
C VAL A 202 1.75 -33.65 1.63
N ASN A 203 1.91 -34.66 0.74
CA ASN A 203 0.89 -35.65 0.48
C ASN A 203 1.12 -36.89 1.35
N GLY A 204 0.36 -37.01 2.43
CA GLY A 204 0.36 -38.21 3.25
C GLY A 204 1.63 -38.40 4.10
N ARG A 205 2.04 -39.70 4.29
CA ARG A 205 3.16 -40.10 5.16
C ARG A 205 4.55 -39.87 4.56
N ASN A 206 4.66 -39.55 3.25
CA ASN A 206 5.93 -39.27 2.58
C ASN A 206 5.85 -37.89 1.94
N PRO A 207 6.57 -36.88 2.47
CA PRO A 207 6.64 -35.55 1.86
C PRO A 207 7.39 -35.62 0.52
N VAL A 208 6.84 -34.98 -0.51
CA VAL A 208 7.45 -34.81 -1.83
C VAL A 208 7.69 -33.29 -2.09
N VAL A 209 8.71 -33.02 -2.88
CA VAL A 209 9.00 -31.66 -3.36
C VAL A 209 8.71 -31.58 -4.84
N SER A 210 8.08 -30.49 -5.28
CA SER A 210 7.88 -30.20 -6.70
C SER A 210 9.00 -29.33 -7.25
N VAL A 211 9.45 -29.67 -8.43
CA VAL A 211 10.52 -29.02 -9.15
C VAL A 211 10.04 -28.68 -10.56
N TYR A 212 10.34 -27.47 -11.02
CA TYR A 212 10.13 -27.11 -12.42
C TYR A 212 11.45 -27.05 -13.18
N ARG A 213 11.41 -27.64 -14.37
CA ARG A 213 12.54 -27.67 -15.29
C ARG A 213 12.21 -26.89 -16.55
N ASN A 214 13.06 -25.90 -16.88
CA ASN A 214 13.05 -25.25 -18.18
C ASN A 214 13.98 -26.03 -19.10
N MET A 215 13.42 -26.66 -20.13
CA MET A 215 14.20 -27.49 -21.07
C MET A 215 14.81 -26.63 -22.16
N GLY A 216 16.05 -26.19 -21.96
CA GLY A 216 16.79 -25.33 -22.87
C GLY A 216 17.64 -26.11 -23.90
N VAL A 217 17.97 -25.46 -25.01
CA VAL A 217 18.85 -26.02 -26.05
C VAL A 217 20.29 -26.18 -25.53
N HIS A 218 20.72 -25.33 -24.62
CA HIS A 218 22.11 -25.26 -24.16
C HIS A 218 22.31 -25.73 -22.72
N SER A 219 21.34 -25.53 -21.86
CA SER A 219 21.36 -25.98 -20.47
C SER A 219 19.95 -25.97 -19.89
N ASP A 220 19.62 -27.01 -19.12
CA ASP A 220 18.40 -27.01 -18.34
C ASP A 220 18.55 -26.11 -17.12
N PHE A 221 17.49 -25.40 -16.77
CA PHE A 221 17.35 -24.72 -15.51
C PHE A 221 16.33 -25.47 -14.66
N ILE A 222 16.65 -25.69 -13.39
CA ILE A 222 15.74 -26.33 -12.42
C ILE A 222 15.51 -25.40 -11.24
N ASP A 223 14.28 -25.37 -10.74
CA ASP A 223 13.94 -24.64 -9.54
C ASP A 223 12.92 -25.40 -8.67
N LEU A 224 13.04 -25.21 -7.35
CA LEU A 224 12.10 -25.70 -6.37
C LEU A 224 10.89 -24.77 -6.33
N CYS A 225 9.70 -25.25 -6.76
CA CYS A 225 8.55 -24.40 -6.97
C CYS A 225 7.25 -25.23 -6.98
N ARG A 226 6.13 -24.60 -6.54
CA ARG A 226 4.79 -25.20 -6.63
C ARG A 226 4.14 -25.03 -8.01
N GLY A 227 4.47 -23.97 -8.72
CA GLY A 227 3.75 -23.54 -9.91
C GLY A 227 2.41 -22.87 -9.59
N PRO A 228 1.50 -22.75 -10.57
CA PRO A 228 1.72 -23.16 -11.95
C PRO A 228 2.59 -22.19 -12.74
N HIS A 229 3.07 -22.65 -13.88
CA HIS A 229 3.80 -21.85 -14.86
C HIS A 229 3.06 -21.74 -16.19
N VAL A 230 3.47 -20.77 -17.01
CA VAL A 230 3.04 -20.70 -18.42
C VAL A 230 3.50 -21.94 -19.20
N PRO A 231 2.86 -22.31 -20.32
CA PRO A 231 3.22 -23.50 -21.08
C PRO A 231 4.67 -23.51 -21.60
N SER A 232 5.23 -22.34 -21.93
CA SER A 232 6.62 -22.17 -22.35
C SER A 232 7.11 -20.75 -22.16
N THR A 233 8.42 -20.53 -22.21
CA THR A 233 9.02 -19.19 -22.08
C THR A 233 8.57 -18.23 -23.17
N GLY A 234 8.11 -18.73 -24.33
CA GLY A 234 7.59 -17.91 -25.44
C GLY A 234 6.38 -17.03 -25.08
N TYR A 235 5.71 -17.30 -23.96
CA TYR A 235 4.59 -16.49 -23.43
C TYR A 235 5.05 -15.25 -22.64
N LEU A 236 6.36 -15.06 -22.38
CA LEU A 236 6.90 -14.08 -21.43
C LEU A 236 7.55 -12.85 -22.11
N GLY A 237 6.93 -12.30 -23.16
CA GLY A 237 7.52 -11.21 -23.95
C GLY A 237 7.59 -9.84 -23.25
N ASN A 238 6.64 -9.54 -22.38
CA ASN A 238 6.37 -8.20 -21.87
C ASN A 238 6.85 -8.03 -20.42
N PHE A 239 8.14 -7.81 -20.25
CA PHE A 239 8.76 -7.66 -18.92
C PHE A 239 9.79 -6.53 -18.89
N LYS A 240 10.11 -6.05 -17.68
CA LYS A 240 11.17 -5.10 -17.39
C LYS A 240 11.84 -5.40 -16.05
N LEU A 241 13.18 -5.38 -16.00
CA LEU A 241 13.91 -5.36 -14.73
C LEU A 241 14.01 -3.91 -14.23
N LEU A 242 13.71 -3.70 -12.95
CA LEU A 242 13.53 -2.35 -12.42
C LEU A 242 14.74 -1.86 -11.62
N ARG A 243 15.21 -2.65 -10.66
CA ARG A 243 16.29 -2.23 -9.74
C ARG A 243 16.91 -3.42 -9.02
N VAL A 244 18.08 -3.15 -8.40
CA VAL A 244 18.73 -4.05 -7.45
C VAL A 244 18.62 -3.48 -6.04
N ALA A 245 18.46 -4.35 -5.04
CA ALA A 245 18.49 -3.97 -3.62
C ALA A 245 19.20 -5.06 -2.79
N GLY A 246 19.68 -4.70 -1.59
CA GLY A 246 20.11 -5.69 -0.60
C GLY A 246 18.91 -6.37 0.06
N SER A 247 19.05 -7.64 0.39
CA SER A 247 18.12 -8.40 1.22
C SER A 247 18.89 -9.29 2.18
N TYR A 248 18.21 -9.90 3.15
CA TYR A 248 18.79 -10.91 4.04
C TYR A 248 18.01 -12.20 3.91
N TRP A 249 18.72 -13.34 3.97
CA TRP A 249 18.07 -14.63 3.91
C TRP A 249 17.01 -14.78 5.01
N ARG A 250 15.78 -15.09 4.61
CA ARG A 250 14.59 -15.14 5.49
C ARG A 250 14.33 -13.85 6.30
N GLY A 251 14.79 -12.70 5.82
CA GLY A 251 14.60 -11.43 6.49
C GLY A 251 15.40 -11.25 7.79
N ASP A 252 16.32 -12.12 8.10
CA ASP A 252 17.15 -12.09 9.32
C ASP A 252 18.48 -11.39 9.02
N GLU A 253 18.70 -10.23 9.63
CA GLU A 253 19.92 -9.42 9.46
C GLU A 253 21.20 -10.11 9.96
N ASN A 254 21.08 -11.15 10.77
CA ASN A 254 22.21 -11.97 11.25
C ASN A 254 22.59 -13.09 10.26
N ARG A 255 21.81 -13.29 9.19
CA ARG A 255 22.05 -14.30 8.16
C ARG A 255 22.72 -13.70 6.93
N GLN A 256 22.97 -14.56 5.93
CA GLN A 256 23.64 -14.17 4.69
C GLN A 256 22.92 -13.01 4.01
N GLN A 257 23.68 -11.98 3.67
CA GLN A 257 23.19 -10.87 2.83
C GLN A 257 23.10 -11.34 1.38
N LEU A 258 21.93 -11.14 0.79
CA LEU A 258 21.61 -11.45 -0.59
C LEU A 258 21.40 -10.17 -1.39
N GLN A 259 21.38 -10.32 -2.70
CA GLN A 259 21.06 -9.25 -3.63
C GLN A 259 19.76 -9.60 -4.34
N ARG A 260 18.81 -8.70 -4.26
CA ARG A 260 17.45 -8.84 -4.82
C ARG A 260 17.33 -8.05 -6.08
N ILE A 261 16.95 -8.71 -7.18
CA ILE A 261 16.57 -8.04 -8.42
C ILE A 261 15.05 -7.96 -8.48
N TYR A 262 14.52 -6.76 -8.67
CA TYR A 262 13.10 -6.53 -8.90
C TYR A 262 12.81 -6.41 -10.38
N GLY A 263 11.71 -7.01 -10.81
CA GLY A 263 11.18 -6.89 -12.17
C GLY A 263 9.66 -6.85 -12.18
N THR A 264 9.11 -6.60 -13.36
CA THR A 264 7.67 -6.67 -13.59
C THR A 264 7.37 -7.36 -14.92
N ALA A 265 6.18 -7.96 -15.05
CA ALA A 265 5.69 -8.56 -16.27
C ALA A 265 4.18 -8.36 -16.40
N PHE A 266 3.74 -8.16 -17.64
CA PHE A 266 2.35 -7.92 -18.00
C PHE A 266 1.93 -8.75 -19.21
N GLU A 267 0.63 -8.90 -19.37
CA GLU A 267 0.01 -9.65 -20.46
C GLU A 267 0.23 -9.03 -21.85
N SER A 268 0.41 -7.71 -21.92
CA SER A 268 0.57 -7.01 -23.20
C SER A 268 1.64 -5.92 -23.14
N PRO A 269 2.21 -5.49 -24.30
CA PRO A 269 3.13 -4.36 -24.37
C PRO A 269 2.52 -3.07 -23.83
N ASP A 270 1.24 -2.81 -24.17
CA ASP A 270 0.54 -1.59 -23.73
C ASP A 270 0.36 -1.55 -22.21
N ALA A 271 -0.02 -2.68 -21.59
CA ALA A 271 -0.15 -2.78 -20.14
C ALA A 271 1.21 -2.57 -19.43
N LEU A 272 2.29 -3.10 -19.98
CA LEU A 272 3.64 -2.86 -19.47
C LEU A 272 4.04 -1.39 -19.61
N ASP A 273 3.83 -0.78 -20.77
CA ASP A 273 4.14 0.63 -21.04
C ASP A 273 3.37 1.56 -20.12
N ASP A 274 2.09 1.30 -19.89
CA ASP A 274 1.25 2.09 -18.98
C ASP A 274 1.70 1.95 -17.54
N TYR A 275 2.12 0.75 -17.11
CA TYR A 275 2.73 0.57 -15.80
C TYR A 275 4.05 1.34 -15.66
N LEU A 276 4.94 1.29 -16.64
CA LEU A 276 6.22 2.00 -16.60
C LEU A 276 6.03 3.52 -16.59
N LYS A 277 5.05 4.06 -17.34
CA LYS A 277 4.68 5.49 -17.28
C LYS A 277 4.18 5.88 -15.89
N ARG A 278 3.31 5.04 -15.27
CA ARG A 278 2.84 5.29 -13.90
C ARG A 278 4.00 5.24 -12.90
N LEU A 279 4.94 4.33 -13.06
CA LEU A 279 6.12 4.23 -12.20
C LEU A 279 7.02 5.48 -12.32
N GLU A 280 7.27 5.95 -13.55
CA GLU A 280 8.03 7.18 -13.80
C GLU A 280 7.31 8.40 -13.20
N GLU A 281 6.00 8.48 -13.33
CA GLU A 281 5.21 9.55 -12.74
C GLU A 281 5.22 9.47 -11.20
N ALA A 282 5.19 8.26 -10.63
CA ALA A 282 5.34 8.06 -9.19
C ALA A 282 6.69 8.58 -8.65
N GLU A 283 7.79 8.34 -9.39
CA GLU A 283 9.11 8.88 -9.01
C GLU A 283 9.15 10.42 -9.07
N LYS A 284 8.49 11.02 -10.06
CA LYS A 284 8.39 12.50 -10.16
C LYS A 284 7.59 13.09 -9.01
N ARG A 285 6.60 12.37 -8.50
CA ARG A 285 5.71 12.81 -7.41
C ARG A 285 6.20 12.40 -6.02
N ASP A 286 7.27 11.61 -5.90
CA ASP A 286 7.77 11.11 -4.61
C ASP A 286 7.94 12.24 -3.59
N HIS A 287 7.21 12.13 -2.47
CA HIS A 287 7.18 13.16 -1.42
C HIS A 287 8.56 13.43 -0.79
N ARG A 288 9.49 12.47 -0.83
CA ARG A 288 10.86 12.64 -0.30
C ARG A 288 11.66 13.57 -1.20
N ARG A 289 11.50 13.43 -2.52
CA ARG A 289 12.11 14.31 -3.51
C ARG A 289 11.48 15.69 -3.48
N LEU A 290 10.15 15.75 -3.62
CA LEU A 290 9.41 17.01 -3.61
C LEU A 290 9.55 17.76 -2.27
N GLY A 291 9.61 17.03 -1.15
CA GLY A 291 9.85 17.59 0.17
C GLY A 291 11.16 18.36 0.26
N THR A 292 12.21 17.82 -0.36
CA THR A 292 13.52 18.50 -0.46
C THR A 292 13.48 19.66 -1.45
N GLU A 293 12.93 19.46 -2.67
CA GLU A 293 12.85 20.47 -3.72
C GLU A 293 12.02 21.71 -3.31
N LEU A 294 10.95 21.49 -2.54
CA LEU A 294 10.04 22.54 -2.04
C LEU A 294 10.37 23.05 -0.64
N ASP A 295 11.46 22.58 -0.05
CA ASP A 295 11.94 22.99 1.29
C ASP A 295 10.88 22.71 2.39
N LEU A 296 10.30 21.50 2.42
CA LEU A 296 9.23 21.16 3.35
C LEU A 296 9.74 20.42 4.59
N PHE A 297 10.64 19.45 4.44
CA PHE A 297 11.18 18.64 5.54
C PHE A 297 12.46 17.90 5.13
N HIS A 298 13.19 17.39 6.14
CA HIS A 298 14.28 16.44 5.93
C HIS A 298 14.40 15.44 7.10
N PHE A 299 15.25 14.44 6.95
CA PHE A 299 15.55 13.43 7.97
C PHE A 299 17.03 13.52 8.34
N PRO A 300 17.42 14.31 9.37
CA PRO A 300 18.81 14.43 9.78
C PRO A 300 19.27 13.14 10.49
N SER A 301 20.49 12.69 10.15
CA SER A 301 21.10 11.50 10.76
C SER A 301 21.30 11.66 12.27
N GLU A 302 21.50 12.89 12.73
CA GLU A 302 21.79 13.27 14.11
C GLU A 302 20.65 12.93 15.08
N ILE A 303 19.40 12.94 14.61
CA ILE A 303 18.24 12.60 15.45
C ILE A 303 17.73 11.18 15.21
N GLY A 304 18.24 10.49 14.18
CA GLY A 304 17.90 9.11 13.88
C GLY A 304 16.82 8.93 12.79
N GLY A 305 16.80 7.74 12.19
CA GLY A 305 15.90 7.40 11.11
C GLY A 305 14.42 7.40 11.51
N GLY A 306 13.54 7.84 10.60
CA GLY A 306 12.10 7.87 10.81
C GLY A 306 11.60 8.98 11.72
N LEU A 307 12.40 10.03 11.94
CA LEU A 307 12.05 11.22 12.73
C LEU A 307 12.21 12.47 11.84
N PRO A 308 11.14 12.96 11.20
CA PRO A 308 11.20 14.09 10.29
C PRO A 308 11.38 15.42 11.04
N VAL A 309 12.18 16.33 10.45
CA VAL A 309 12.24 17.74 10.82
C VAL A 309 11.55 18.55 9.74
N PHE A 310 10.50 19.25 10.11
CA PHE A 310 9.75 20.12 9.19
C PHE A 310 10.38 21.50 9.12
N HIS A 311 10.57 22.00 7.90
CA HIS A 311 10.99 23.37 7.62
C HIS A 311 9.81 24.34 7.70
N PRO A 312 10.00 25.64 7.69
CA PRO A 312 8.89 26.59 7.89
C PRO A 312 7.69 26.39 6.95
N LYS A 313 7.94 26.10 5.66
CA LYS A 313 6.86 25.83 4.69
C LYS A 313 6.13 24.53 5.01
N GLY A 314 6.87 23.46 5.31
CA GLY A 314 6.28 22.17 5.68
C GLY A 314 5.56 22.22 7.02
N ALA A 315 6.14 22.89 8.02
CA ALA A 315 5.50 23.09 9.32
C ALA A 315 4.19 23.90 9.18
N LEU A 316 4.14 24.86 8.27
CA LEU A 316 2.92 25.62 8.00
C LEU A 316 1.82 24.76 7.37
N ILE A 317 2.15 23.91 6.38
CA ILE A 317 1.18 22.95 5.82
C ILE A 317 0.66 22.02 6.93
N ARG A 318 1.55 21.49 7.75
CA ARG A 318 1.19 20.67 8.91
C ARG A 318 0.24 21.40 9.85
N THR A 319 0.52 22.65 10.19
CA THR A 319 -0.34 23.49 11.04
C THR A 319 -1.73 23.68 10.41
N ILE A 320 -1.81 23.93 9.10
CA ILE A 320 -3.09 24.08 8.38
C ILE A 320 -3.91 22.78 8.46
N LEU A 321 -3.28 21.62 8.30
CA LEU A 321 -3.93 20.31 8.43
C LEU A 321 -4.43 20.07 9.85
N GLU A 322 -3.61 20.37 10.86
CA GLU A 322 -3.96 20.20 12.28
C GLU A 322 -5.09 21.17 12.69
N ASP A 323 -5.07 22.42 12.22
CA ASP A 323 -6.12 23.40 12.50
C ASP A 323 -7.43 23.05 11.80
N PHE A 324 -7.37 22.56 10.56
CA PHE A 324 -8.53 22.02 9.86
C PHE A 324 -9.14 20.84 10.64
N SER A 325 -8.33 19.86 10.98
CA SER A 325 -8.78 18.68 11.75
C SER A 325 -9.41 19.12 13.09
N ARG A 326 -8.76 20.00 13.84
CA ARG A 326 -9.29 20.53 15.11
C ARG A 326 -10.64 21.22 14.91
N GLN A 327 -10.78 22.03 13.88
CA GLN A 327 -12.00 22.78 13.59
C GLN A 327 -13.17 21.85 13.27
N VAL A 328 -12.98 20.89 12.37
CA VAL A 328 -14.06 19.95 11.98
C VAL A 328 -14.49 19.05 13.13
N HIS A 329 -13.55 18.62 13.98
CA HIS A 329 -13.88 17.84 15.17
C HIS A 329 -14.70 18.63 16.18
N LEU A 330 -14.27 19.87 16.50
CA LEU A 330 -14.99 20.73 17.43
C LEU A 330 -16.40 21.06 16.93
N SER A 331 -16.58 21.34 15.65
CA SER A 331 -17.90 21.61 15.05
C SER A 331 -18.81 20.39 15.06
N SER A 332 -18.22 19.17 15.02
CA SER A 332 -18.96 17.88 15.11
C SER A 332 -19.15 17.37 16.53
N GLY A 333 -18.92 18.23 17.54
CA GLY A 333 -19.21 17.93 18.94
C GLY A 333 -18.18 17.05 19.66
N TYR A 334 -16.94 16.94 19.13
CA TYR A 334 -15.86 16.27 19.84
C TYR A 334 -15.28 17.15 20.95
N LEU A 335 -14.87 16.52 22.03
CA LEU A 335 -14.25 17.14 23.19
C LEU A 335 -12.72 17.01 23.08
N PRO A 336 -11.97 18.11 23.00
CA PRO A 336 -10.53 18.04 22.90
C PRO A 336 -9.91 17.58 24.22
N VAL A 337 -8.95 16.67 24.13
CA VAL A 337 -8.13 16.22 25.24
C VAL A 337 -6.65 16.33 24.89
N TRP A 338 -5.79 16.21 25.90
CA TRP A 338 -4.35 16.17 25.72
C TRP A 338 -3.74 15.17 26.68
N THR A 339 -2.87 14.30 26.20
CA THR A 339 -2.27 13.23 26.99
C THR A 339 -0.73 13.27 26.94
N PRO A 340 -0.03 12.91 28.02
CA PRO A 340 1.42 12.96 28.07
C PRO A 340 2.05 11.90 27.16
N HIS A 341 3.26 12.20 26.64
CA HIS A 341 3.99 11.32 25.73
C HIS A 341 4.64 10.11 26.42
N VAL A 342 4.84 10.21 27.73
CA VAL A 342 5.51 9.19 28.55
C VAL A 342 4.57 8.77 29.69
N THR A 343 4.46 7.47 29.92
CA THR A 343 3.62 6.92 30.98
C THR A 343 4.23 5.64 31.58
N LYS A 344 3.77 5.24 32.77
CA LYS A 344 4.19 3.98 33.40
C LYS A 344 3.80 2.76 32.56
N SER A 345 4.72 1.79 32.45
CA SER A 345 4.50 0.52 31.74
C SER A 345 3.25 -0.24 32.23
N THR A 346 2.87 -0.06 33.52
CA THR A 346 1.69 -0.71 34.13
C THR A 346 0.37 -0.36 33.41
N LEU A 347 0.27 0.82 32.78
CA LEU A 347 -0.91 1.18 31.99
C LEU A 347 -1.04 0.27 30.75
N TYR A 348 0.10 0.00 30.09
CA TYR A 348 0.15 -0.87 28.91
C TYR A 348 0.07 -2.36 29.25
N ALA A 349 0.47 -2.76 30.44
CA ALA A 349 0.18 -4.10 30.96
C ALA A 349 -1.34 -4.30 31.15
N LYS A 350 -2.03 -3.31 31.76
CA LYS A 350 -3.49 -3.37 31.96
C LYS A 350 -4.25 -3.43 30.64
N SER A 351 -3.87 -2.65 29.66
CA SER A 351 -4.51 -2.62 28.32
C SER A 351 -4.15 -3.80 27.44
N GLY A 352 -3.14 -4.61 27.77
CA GLY A 352 -2.66 -5.75 26.96
C GLY A 352 -1.60 -5.39 25.92
N HIS A 353 -1.23 -4.13 25.74
CA HIS A 353 -0.24 -3.73 24.74
C HIS A 353 1.15 -4.35 24.98
N LEU A 354 1.55 -4.59 26.24
CA LEU A 354 2.83 -5.26 26.51
C LEU A 354 2.84 -6.73 26.09
N GLU A 355 1.68 -7.37 26.08
CA GLU A 355 1.54 -8.79 25.69
C GLU A 355 1.52 -8.94 24.17
N TRP A 356 0.81 -8.05 23.46
CA TRP A 356 0.50 -8.22 22.04
C TRP A 356 1.21 -7.25 21.09
N TYR A 357 1.80 -6.18 21.64
CA TYR A 357 2.35 -5.08 20.84
C TYR A 357 3.78 -4.67 21.25
N SER A 358 4.43 -5.44 22.14
CA SER A 358 5.75 -5.14 22.71
C SER A 358 6.83 -4.88 21.66
N ASP A 359 6.83 -5.63 20.57
CA ASP A 359 7.85 -5.55 19.50
C ASP A 359 7.83 -4.21 18.74
N SER A 360 6.67 -3.54 18.76
CA SER A 360 6.50 -2.21 18.17
C SER A 360 6.63 -1.08 19.19
N MET A 361 6.96 -1.37 20.43
CA MET A 361 7.16 -0.36 21.49
C MET A 361 8.64 -0.05 21.69
N TYR A 362 8.94 1.23 21.94
CA TYR A 362 10.27 1.60 22.41
C TYR A 362 10.62 0.92 23.74
N PRO A 363 11.90 0.59 23.97
CA PRO A 363 12.36 0.02 25.24
C PRO A 363 11.92 0.86 26.44
N PRO A 364 11.74 0.26 27.63
CA PRO A 364 11.38 1.02 28.82
C PRO A 364 12.55 1.90 29.30
N MET A 365 12.17 3.01 29.94
CA MET A 365 13.06 3.90 30.68
C MET A 365 12.84 3.67 32.16
N GLU A 366 13.90 3.43 32.92
CA GLU A 366 13.81 3.34 34.40
C GLU A 366 13.90 4.73 35.01
N MET A 367 12.88 5.08 35.81
CA MET A 367 12.81 6.35 36.55
C MET A 367 12.22 6.10 37.94
N GLU A 368 12.95 6.49 38.99
CA GLU A 368 12.50 6.42 40.39
C GLU A 368 11.97 5.03 40.80
N GLY A 369 12.60 3.96 40.31
CA GLY A 369 12.21 2.57 40.58
C GLY A 369 10.94 2.08 39.88
N ALA A 370 10.48 2.79 38.85
CA ALA A 370 9.39 2.40 37.98
C ALA A 370 9.79 2.45 36.51
N GLU A 371 9.21 1.56 35.69
CA GLU A 371 9.38 1.57 34.24
C GLU A 371 8.39 2.55 33.59
N TYR A 372 8.90 3.41 32.73
CA TYR A 372 8.16 4.30 31.86
C TYR A 372 8.41 3.96 30.39
N ARG A 373 7.42 4.22 29.53
CA ARG A 373 7.52 4.04 28.08
C ARG A 373 6.96 5.24 27.34
N MET A 374 7.48 5.47 26.14
CA MET A 374 6.83 6.35 25.17
C MET A 374 5.53 5.70 24.70
N LYS A 375 4.46 6.49 24.56
CA LYS A 375 3.15 5.98 24.16
C LYS A 375 3.14 5.48 22.71
N PRO A 376 2.76 4.20 22.44
CA PRO A 376 2.57 3.71 21.07
C PRO A 376 1.17 4.01 20.54
N MET A 377 0.21 4.28 21.46
CA MET A 377 -1.22 4.57 21.21
C MET A 377 -1.76 5.49 22.29
N ASN A 378 -2.82 6.25 21.97
CA ASN A 378 -3.47 7.19 22.89
C ASN A 378 -4.64 6.56 23.67
N CYS A 379 -5.24 5.48 23.19
CA CYS A 379 -6.46 4.86 23.71
C CYS A 379 -6.44 4.59 25.23
N PRO A 380 -5.38 4.04 25.86
CA PRO A 380 -5.43 3.80 27.31
C PRO A 380 -5.56 5.09 28.13
N MET A 381 -5.04 6.20 27.61
CA MET A 381 -5.12 7.49 28.31
C MET A 381 -6.48 8.16 28.14
N HIS A 382 -7.11 8.06 26.96
CA HIS A 382 -8.50 8.50 26.77
C HIS A 382 -9.46 7.72 27.68
N ILE A 383 -9.20 6.43 27.90
CA ILE A 383 -9.92 5.61 28.88
C ILE A 383 -9.76 6.18 30.31
N LEU A 384 -8.56 6.66 30.67
CA LEU A 384 -8.36 7.33 31.98
C LEU A 384 -9.14 8.64 32.08
N VAL A 385 -9.29 9.39 30.99
CA VAL A 385 -10.17 10.59 30.97
C VAL A 385 -11.62 10.20 31.20
N TYR A 386 -12.12 9.15 30.53
CA TYR A 386 -13.46 8.64 30.75
C TYR A 386 -13.67 8.20 32.21
N SER A 387 -12.77 7.40 32.76
CA SER A 387 -12.83 6.80 34.08
C SER A 387 -12.52 7.76 35.24
N SER A 388 -12.15 9.01 34.97
CA SER A 388 -11.77 10.00 35.98
C SER A 388 -12.88 10.33 36.98
N ARG A 389 -14.14 10.06 36.63
CA ARG A 389 -15.35 10.19 37.47
C ARG A 389 -16.45 9.25 37.01
N SER A 390 -17.48 9.07 37.82
CA SER A 390 -18.69 8.35 37.42
C SER A 390 -19.38 9.05 36.25
N ARG A 391 -19.91 8.27 35.30
CA ARG A 391 -20.59 8.74 34.10
C ARG A 391 -22.08 8.35 34.16
N SER A 392 -22.93 9.17 33.56
CA SER A 392 -24.33 8.90 33.31
C SER A 392 -24.57 8.64 31.84
N TYR A 393 -25.59 7.82 31.50
CA TYR A 393 -26.02 7.62 30.11
C TYR A 393 -26.33 8.93 29.35
N ARG A 394 -26.70 9.99 30.10
CA ARG A 394 -26.97 11.33 29.53
C ARG A 394 -25.73 12.07 29.02
N GLU A 395 -24.54 11.59 29.40
CA GLU A 395 -23.25 12.12 28.91
C GLU A 395 -22.76 11.38 27.67
N LEU A 396 -23.46 10.33 27.26
CA LEU A 396 -23.12 9.52 26.11
C LEU A 396 -24.02 9.88 24.90
N PRO A 397 -23.49 9.86 23.68
CA PRO A 397 -22.13 9.48 23.34
C PRO A 397 -21.11 10.55 23.74
N MET A 398 -19.97 10.11 24.31
CA MET A 398 -18.84 10.99 24.63
C MET A 398 -17.75 10.80 23.59
N ARG A 399 -17.46 11.83 22.80
CA ARG A 399 -16.47 11.82 21.72
C ARG A 399 -15.23 12.60 22.15
N LEU A 400 -14.15 11.88 22.52
CA LEU A 400 -12.86 12.47 22.87
C LEU A 400 -11.98 12.54 21.63
N PHE A 401 -11.24 13.63 21.45
CA PHE A 401 -10.36 13.87 20.30
C PHE A 401 -9.01 14.46 20.74
N GLU A 402 -7.93 13.98 20.14
CA GLU A 402 -6.57 14.48 20.35
C GLU A 402 -5.78 14.47 19.04
N LEU A 403 -5.02 15.54 18.74
CA LEU A 403 -3.88 15.44 17.83
C LEU A 403 -2.73 14.82 18.62
N GLY A 404 -2.77 13.49 18.72
CA GLY A 404 -1.95 12.71 19.65
C GLY A 404 -0.70 12.16 19.00
N THR A 405 0.48 12.67 19.40
CA THR A 405 1.74 12.13 18.92
C THR A 405 2.05 10.81 19.64
N VAL A 406 2.30 9.77 18.87
CA VAL A 406 2.67 8.42 19.34
C VAL A 406 4.01 7.98 18.75
N TYR A 407 4.66 7.00 19.38
CA TYR A 407 5.99 6.55 19.03
C TYR A 407 6.01 5.04 18.86
N ARG A 408 6.42 4.59 17.66
CA ARG A 408 6.48 3.17 17.32
C ARG A 408 7.88 2.78 16.92
N PHE A 409 8.38 1.67 17.47
CA PHE A 409 9.68 1.13 17.13
C PHE A 409 9.61 0.40 15.79
N GLU A 410 9.56 1.18 14.71
CA GLU A 410 9.61 0.65 13.35
C GLU A 410 11.05 0.23 13.01
N ARG A 411 11.21 -0.95 12.39
CA ARG A 411 12.52 -1.41 11.91
C ARG A 411 13.02 -0.49 10.79
N SER A 412 14.35 -0.30 10.68
CA SER A 412 14.94 0.62 9.69
C SER A 412 14.56 0.28 8.24
N GLY A 413 14.44 -1.02 7.90
CA GLY A 413 14.14 -1.48 6.56
C GLY A 413 12.70 -1.19 6.07
N VAL A 414 11.78 -0.83 6.97
CA VAL A 414 10.39 -0.52 6.60
C VAL A 414 10.07 0.98 6.62
N LEU A 415 11.04 1.83 7.01
CA LEU A 415 10.85 3.28 7.03
C LEU A 415 10.72 3.82 5.60
N HIS A 416 9.78 4.75 5.39
CA HIS A 416 9.52 5.31 4.07
C HIS A 416 9.10 6.78 4.13
N GLY A 417 10.04 7.71 4.10
CA GLY A 417 9.78 9.14 4.17
C GLY A 417 8.79 9.50 5.28
N LEU A 418 7.79 10.33 4.99
CA LEU A 418 6.69 10.66 5.91
C LEU A 418 5.61 9.56 5.98
N ALA A 419 5.55 8.65 5.00
CA ALA A 419 4.51 7.62 4.94
C ALA A 419 4.67 6.54 6.03
N ARG A 420 5.91 6.30 6.50
CA ARG A 420 6.19 5.38 7.60
C ARG A 420 7.34 5.89 8.47
N VAL A 421 7.01 6.44 9.60
CA VAL A 421 7.88 7.15 10.55
C VAL A 421 7.83 6.50 11.94
N ARG A 422 8.78 6.86 12.81
CA ARG A 422 8.84 6.38 14.20
C ARG A 422 8.12 7.28 15.19
N GLY A 423 7.96 8.56 14.87
CA GLY A 423 7.16 9.52 15.63
C GLY A 423 6.09 10.09 14.72
N LEU A 424 4.82 9.87 15.03
CA LEU A 424 3.68 10.26 14.21
C LEU A 424 2.57 10.87 15.04
N THR A 425 1.87 11.84 14.47
CA THR A 425 0.73 12.50 15.11
C THR A 425 -0.56 12.03 14.45
N GLN A 426 -1.41 11.38 15.25
CA GLN A 426 -2.74 10.93 14.81
C GLN A 426 -3.78 11.97 15.19
N ASP A 427 -4.77 12.17 14.33
CA ASP A 427 -6.04 12.83 14.66
C ASP A 427 -6.98 11.83 15.32
N ASP A 428 -6.58 11.38 16.49
CA ASP A 428 -7.10 10.22 17.19
C ASP A 428 -8.35 10.55 18.00
N ALA A 429 -9.40 9.78 17.81
CA ALA A 429 -10.64 9.96 18.55
C ALA A 429 -11.16 8.63 19.12
N HIS A 430 -11.74 8.73 20.33
CA HIS A 430 -12.36 7.62 21.01
C HIS A 430 -13.77 8.01 21.45
N ILE A 431 -14.75 7.26 20.95
CA ILE A 431 -16.17 7.50 21.23
C ILE A 431 -16.64 6.44 22.22
N PHE A 432 -17.21 6.89 23.34
CA PHE A 432 -17.85 6.01 24.31
C PHE A 432 -19.35 6.18 24.17
N CYS A 433 -20.06 5.10 23.89
CA CYS A 433 -21.50 5.12 23.62
C CYS A 433 -22.21 3.96 24.31
N THR A 434 -23.53 4.04 24.38
CA THR A 434 -24.38 2.90 24.77
C THR A 434 -24.50 1.93 23.60
N PRO A 435 -24.89 0.65 23.84
CA PRO A 435 -25.18 -0.30 22.76
C PRO A 435 -26.16 0.24 21.71
N ASP A 436 -27.23 0.91 22.15
CA ASP A 436 -28.28 1.45 21.28
C ASP A 436 -27.81 2.64 20.42
N GLN A 437 -26.76 3.36 20.87
CA GLN A 437 -26.17 4.49 20.13
C GLN A 437 -25.17 4.04 19.07
N LEU A 438 -24.60 2.84 19.19
CA LEU A 438 -23.50 2.38 18.31
C LEU A 438 -23.84 2.45 16.82
N PRO A 439 -25.00 1.97 16.32
CA PRO A 439 -25.28 2.02 14.89
C PRO A 439 -25.28 3.44 14.33
N GLY A 440 -25.95 4.38 15.00
CA GLY A 440 -26.00 5.79 14.59
C GLY A 440 -24.65 6.49 14.68
N GLU A 441 -23.81 6.14 15.66
CA GLU A 441 -22.45 6.68 15.76
C GLU A 441 -21.57 6.18 14.59
N LEU A 442 -21.65 4.91 14.22
CA LEU A 442 -20.87 4.36 13.10
C LEU A 442 -21.29 4.95 11.77
N GLU A 443 -22.60 5.09 11.51
CA GLU A 443 -23.11 5.74 10.31
C GLU A 443 -22.61 7.20 10.20
N SER A 444 -22.74 7.96 11.29
CA SER A 444 -22.24 9.34 11.37
C SER A 444 -20.73 9.44 11.16
N LEU A 445 -19.97 8.46 11.67
CA LEU A 445 -18.51 8.41 11.53
C LEU A 445 -18.07 8.14 10.09
N VAL A 446 -18.71 7.20 9.40
CA VAL A 446 -18.43 6.93 8.00
C VAL A 446 -18.69 8.18 7.15
N GLY A 447 -19.85 8.82 7.31
CA GLY A 447 -20.17 10.08 6.63
C GLY A 447 -19.15 11.18 6.91
N PHE A 448 -18.74 11.36 8.19
CA PHE A 448 -17.74 12.34 8.57
C PHE A 448 -16.37 12.10 7.93
N VAL A 449 -15.93 10.83 7.84
CA VAL A 449 -14.67 10.46 7.16
C VAL A 449 -14.72 10.87 5.69
N LEU A 450 -15.79 10.53 4.99
CA LEU A 450 -15.93 10.84 3.55
C LEU A 450 -15.96 12.34 3.30
N GLU A 451 -16.75 13.11 4.06
CA GLU A 451 -16.82 14.58 3.96
C GLU A 451 -15.43 15.22 4.12
N VAL A 452 -14.68 14.79 5.13
CA VAL A 452 -13.33 15.31 5.38
C VAL A 452 -12.40 14.98 4.22
N LEU A 453 -12.37 13.75 3.74
CA LEU A 453 -11.46 13.33 2.67
C LEU A 453 -11.80 14.00 1.33
N THR A 454 -13.08 14.18 1.03
CA THR A 454 -13.54 14.91 -0.17
C THR A 454 -13.06 16.38 -0.16
N THR A 455 -12.98 17.01 1.02
CA THR A 455 -12.43 18.38 1.15
C THR A 455 -10.98 18.49 0.67
N PHE A 456 -10.23 17.39 0.67
CA PHE A 456 -8.86 17.31 0.15
C PHE A 456 -8.77 16.83 -1.31
N GLY A 457 -9.89 16.77 -2.04
CA GLY A 457 -9.94 16.42 -3.45
C GLY A 457 -9.94 14.93 -3.76
N PHE A 458 -10.24 14.09 -2.76
CA PHE A 458 -10.37 12.64 -2.97
C PHE A 458 -11.84 12.26 -3.13
N ASP A 459 -12.17 11.67 -4.28
CA ASP A 459 -13.56 11.27 -4.63
C ASP A 459 -13.69 9.74 -4.80
N ASP A 460 -12.57 9.00 -4.85
CA ASP A 460 -12.54 7.55 -5.05
C ASP A 460 -12.12 6.85 -3.76
N PHE A 461 -13.07 6.11 -3.17
CA PHE A 461 -12.91 5.45 -1.88
C PHE A 461 -13.20 3.96 -1.98
N GLU A 462 -12.35 3.16 -1.40
CA GLU A 462 -12.59 1.74 -1.16
C GLU A 462 -12.56 1.44 0.34
N ALA A 463 -13.45 0.58 0.80
CA ALA A 463 -13.43 0.11 2.18
C ALA A 463 -12.97 -1.36 2.26
N GLU A 464 -12.35 -1.69 3.39
CA GLU A 464 -11.97 -3.04 3.74
C GLU A 464 -12.46 -3.33 5.15
N LEU A 465 -13.27 -4.38 5.30
CA LEU A 465 -13.74 -4.87 6.59
C LEU A 465 -12.84 -6.02 7.05
N SER A 466 -11.96 -5.73 7.99
CA SER A 466 -11.05 -6.73 8.56
C SER A 466 -11.70 -7.43 9.75
N THR A 467 -11.79 -8.76 9.66
CA THR A 467 -12.44 -9.60 10.66
C THR A 467 -11.44 -10.15 11.68
N ARG A 468 -11.93 -10.99 12.58
CA ARG A 468 -11.21 -11.54 13.73
C ARG A 468 -9.97 -12.37 13.30
N PRO A 469 -8.76 -12.06 13.82
CA PRO A 469 -7.56 -12.84 13.55
C PRO A 469 -7.55 -14.18 14.32
N GLU A 470 -6.61 -15.07 13.98
CA GLU A 470 -6.42 -16.32 14.71
C GLU A 470 -6.15 -16.11 16.22
N LYS A 471 -5.30 -15.11 16.53
CA LYS A 471 -4.95 -14.73 17.89
C LYS A 471 -5.65 -13.43 18.27
N PHE A 472 -6.62 -13.51 19.17
CA PHE A 472 -7.46 -12.38 19.57
C PHE A 472 -7.78 -12.41 21.06
N VAL A 473 -8.34 -11.32 21.54
CA VAL A 473 -8.81 -11.14 22.93
C VAL A 473 -10.33 -11.02 22.93
N GLY A 474 -10.99 -11.59 23.95
CA GLY A 474 -12.43 -11.47 24.19
C GLY A 474 -13.27 -12.63 23.67
N ASP A 475 -14.59 -12.47 23.76
CA ASP A 475 -15.55 -13.49 23.37
C ASP A 475 -15.90 -13.40 21.87
N ILE A 476 -16.13 -14.52 21.21
CA ILE A 476 -16.51 -14.60 19.81
C ILE A 476 -17.78 -13.79 19.52
N SER A 477 -18.76 -13.85 20.42
CA SER A 477 -20.03 -13.11 20.28
C SER A 477 -19.83 -11.58 20.26
N ASP A 478 -18.87 -11.06 21.01
CA ASP A 478 -18.52 -9.63 20.98
C ASP A 478 -17.90 -9.25 19.63
N TRP A 479 -17.06 -10.14 19.06
CA TRP A 479 -16.47 -9.96 17.73
C TRP A 479 -17.50 -9.98 16.61
N ASP A 480 -18.44 -10.93 16.66
CA ASP A 480 -19.52 -11.05 15.68
C ASP A 480 -20.41 -9.78 15.71
N LEU A 481 -20.83 -9.34 16.89
CA LEU A 481 -21.62 -8.12 17.07
C LEU A 481 -20.89 -6.88 16.51
N ALA A 482 -19.61 -6.73 16.82
CA ALA A 482 -18.82 -5.59 16.36
C ALA A 482 -18.61 -5.63 14.83
N THR A 483 -18.37 -6.81 14.25
CA THR A 483 -18.22 -7.00 12.81
C THR A 483 -19.52 -6.69 12.07
N ASP A 484 -20.65 -7.19 12.56
CA ASP A 484 -21.97 -6.93 11.96
C ASP A 484 -22.35 -5.45 12.00
N ALA A 485 -22.01 -4.75 13.10
CA ALA A 485 -22.26 -3.32 13.24
C ALA A 485 -21.44 -2.51 12.20
N LEU A 486 -20.16 -2.86 12.01
CA LEU A 486 -19.30 -2.23 11.00
C LEU A 486 -19.80 -2.51 9.57
N ALA A 487 -20.16 -3.76 9.25
CA ALA A 487 -20.72 -4.13 7.94
C ALA A 487 -22.02 -3.37 7.64
N SER A 488 -22.90 -3.23 8.64
CA SER A 488 -24.14 -2.48 8.53
C SER A 488 -23.90 -1.00 8.22
N ALA A 489 -22.91 -0.37 8.87
CA ALA A 489 -22.56 1.03 8.62
C ALA A 489 -22.03 1.27 7.20
N LEU A 490 -21.18 0.37 6.67
CA LEU A 490 -20.72 0.43 5.29
C LEU A 490 -21.85 0.27 4.28
N SER A 491 -22.77 -0.66 4.54
CA SER A 491 -23.93 -0.90 3.70
C SER A 491 -24.88 0.30 3.68
N ALA A 492 -25.11 0.95 4.83
CA ALA A 492 -25.93 2.15 4.94
C ALA A 492 -25.34 3.37 4.21
N ALA A 493 -24.00 3.45 4.16
CA ALA A 493 -23.26 4.49 3.44
C ALA A 493 -23.10 4.20 1.93
N GLU A 494 -23.60 3.06 1.44
CA GLU A 494 -23.46 2.61 0.04
C GLU A 494 -22.01 2.54 -0.45
N ILE A 495 -21.04 2.28 0.46
CA ILE A 495 -19.62 2.16 0.12
C ILE A 495 -19.33 0.72 -0.30
N PRO A 496 -18.75 0.49 -1.49
CA PRO A 496 -18.24 -0.83 -1.87
C PRO A 496 -17.13 -1.27 -0.90
N TYR A 497 -17.21 -2.49 -0.39
CA TYR A 497 -16.17 -3.02 0.48
C TYR A 497 -15.85 -4.48 0.21
N ARG A 498 -14.63 -4.86 0.53
CA ARG A 498 -14.19 -6.26 0.58
C ARG A 498 -14.00 -6.71 2.02
N VAL A 499 -14.18 -8.00 2.26
CA VAL A 499 -13.89 -8.60 3.56
C VAL A 499 -12.46 -9.12 3.54
N ALA A 500 -11.65 -8.70 4.51
CA ALA A 500 -10.30 -9.19 4.77
C ALA A 500 -10.34 -10.09 6.01
N GLU A 501 -10.46 -11.38 5.78
CA GLU A 501 -10.58 -12.36 6.87
C GLU A 501 -9.27 -12.45 7.66
N GLY A 502 -9.38 -12.34 8.99
CA GLY A 502 -8.23 -12.49 9.88
C GLY A 502 -7.33 -11.25 10.04
N GLU A 503 -7.61 -10.13 9.36
CA GLU A 503 -6.76 -8.94 9.34
C GLU A 503 -7.16 -7.87 10.39
N GLY A 504 -8.09 -8.17 11.28
CA GLY A 504 -8.48 -7.30 12.39
C GLY A 504 -7.37 -7.08 13.40
N ALA A 505 -7.49 -6.04 14.22
CA ALA A 505 -6.59 -5.86 15.37
C ALA A 505 -6.83 -6.97 16.39
N PHE A 506 -5.86 -7.27 17.24
CA PHE A 506 -6.00 -8.35 18.25
C PHE A 506 -7.17 -8.12 19.23
N TYR A 507 -7.70 -6.91 19.31
CA TYR A 507 -8.76 -6.51 20.25
C TYR A 507 -10.08 -6.10 19.57
N ALA A 508 -10.10 -5.86 18.25
CA ALA A 508 -11.28 -5.36 17.56
C ALA A 508 -11.27 -5.62 16.04
N PRO A 509 -12.44 -5.87 15.42
CA PRO A 509 -12.60 -5.77 13.98
C PRO A 509 -12.50 -4.30 13.55
N LYS A 510 -12.21 -4.05 12.27
CA LYS A 510 -12.01 -2.69 11.77
C LYS A 510 -12.51 -2.50 10.35
N ILE A 511 -12.90 -1.26 10.05
CA ILE A 511 -13.00 -0.76 8.69
C ILE A 511 -11.72 0.05 8.40
N ASP A 512 -11.04 -0.26 7.33
CA ASP A 512 -10.00 0.59 6.75
C ASP A 512 -10.53 1.26 5.47
N ILE A 513 -10.41 2.59 5.39
CA ILE A 513 -10.74 3.36 4.19
C ILE A 513 -9.45 3.59 3.41
N HIS A 514 -9.51 3.27 2.13
CA HIS A 514 -8.42 3.46 1.18
C HIS A 514 -8.78 4.54 0.19
N LEU A 515 -7.80 5.35 -0.19
CA LEU A 515 -7.89 6.35 -1.24
C LEU A 515 -7.05 5.91 -2.43
N THR A 516 -7.52 6.26 -3.61
CA THR A 516 -6.72 6.17 -4.83
C THR A 516 -6.14 7.54 -5.13
N ASP A 517 -4.80 7.65 -5.27
CA ASP A 517 -4.15 8.90 -5.61
C ASP A 517 -4.23 9.20 -7.13
N ALA A 518 -3.73 10.37 -7.55
CA ALA A 518 -3.79 10.84 -8.94
C ALA A 518 -3.11 9.91 -9.97
N ILE A 519 -2.31 8.94 -9.54
CA ILE A 519 -1.63 7.97 -10.41
C ILE A 519 -2.10 6.53 -10.16
N GLY A 520 -3.23 6.36 -9.46
CA GLY A 520 -3.87 5.07 -9.24
C GLY A 520 -3.26 4.22 -8.12
N ARG A 521 -2.44 4.79 -7.21
CA ARG A 521 -1.92 4.05 -6.06
C ARG A 521 -2.91 4.08 -4.89
N ARG A 522 -3.06 2.95 -4.24
CA ARG A 522 -3.95 2.76 -3.10
C ARG A 522 -3.25 3.14 -1.78
N TRP A 523 -3.90 3.97 -0.98
CA TRP A 523 -3.41 4.44 0.32
C TRP A 523 -4.44 4.18 1.41
N GLN A 524 -4.08 3.41 2.41
CA GLN A 524 -4.86 3.31 3.64
C GLN A 524 -4.71 4.60 4.44
N VAL A 525 -5.83 5.26 4.75
CA VAL A 525 -5.85 6.53 5.50
C VAL A 525 -6.69 6.44 6.77
N SER A 526 -7.97 6.16 6.67
CA SER A 526 -8.86 6.18 7.84
C SER A 526 -9.12 4.77 8.38
N THR A 527 -9.26 4.68 9.69
CA THR A 527 -9.57 3.41 10.36
C THR A 527 -10.66 3.66 11.41
N LEU A 528 -11.68 2.79 11.42
CA LEU A 528 -12.72 2.72 12.45
C LEU A 528 -12.70 1.33 13.08
N GLN A 529 -12.69 1.24 14.42
CA GLN A 529 -12.66 -0.02 15.16
C GLN A 529 -13.70 -0.02 16.27
N VAL A 530 -14.48 -1.09 16.39
CA VAL A 530 -15.44 -1.25 17.47
C VAL A 530 -14.85 -2.16 18.55
N ASP A 531 -14.51 -1.60 19.68
CA ASP A 531 -13.81 -2.25 20.78
C ASP A 531 -14.73 -2.45 21.99
N LEU A 532 -15.02 -3.69 22.27
CA LEU A 532 -15.79 -4.12 23.44
C LEU A 532 -14.88 -4.64 24.57
N GLN A 533 -13.58 -4.83 24.30
CA GLN A 533 -12.61 -5.47 25.19
C GLN A 533 -11.93 -4.47 26.14
N MET A 534 -11.47 -3.33 25.64
CA MET A 534 -10.83 -2.31 26.47
C MET A 534 -11.76 -1.77 27.58
N PRO A 535 -13.04 -1.44 27.29
CA PRO A 535 -13.98 -1.07 28.35
C PRO A 535 -14.10 -2.13 29.45
N ALA A 536 -14.11 -3.42 29.10
CA ALA A 536 -14.16 -4.52 30.08
C ALA A 536 -12.87 -4.62 30.88
N ARG A 537 -11.70 -4.60 30.24
CA ARG A 537 -10.37 -4.68 30.91
C ARG A 537 -10.11 -3.53 31.87
N PHE A 538 -10.62 -2.35 31.57
CA PHE A 538 -10.49 -1.18 32.45
C PHE A 538 -11.62 -1.07 33.47
N GLY A 539 -12.68 -1.91 33.40
CA GLY A 539 -13.82 -1.88 34.26
C GLY A 539 -14.66 -0.60 34.10
N LEU A 540 -14.79 -0.11 32.86
CA LEU A 540 -15.56 1.09 32.60
C LEU A 540 -17.05 0.86 32.79
N SER A 541 -17.74 1.86 33.35
CA SER A 541 -19.19 1.83 33.51
C SER A 541 -19.81 3.22 33.40
N TYR A 542 -21.10 3.26 33.04
CA TYR A 542 -22.00 4.40 33.20
C TYR A 542 -23.24 3.97 33.96
N VAL A 543 -23.94 4.92 34.60
CA VAL A 543 -25.23 4.67 35.22
C VAL A 543 -26.32 4.87 34.15
N GLY A 544 -27.11 3.83 33.90
CA GLY A 544 -28.25 3.83 33.02
C GLY A 544 -29.45 4.62 33.51
N ASP A 545 -30.52 4.65 32.76
CA ASP A 545 -31.82 5.20 33.15
C ASP A 545 -32.54 4.32 34.17
N ASP A 546 -32.16 3.05 34.26
CA ASP A 546 -32.54 2.06 35.28
C ASP A 546 -31.81 2.22 36.62
N ASN A 547 -30.88 3.18 36.73
CA ASN A 547 -29.96 3.41 37.86
C ASN A 547 -28.96 2.28 38.11
N GLU A 548 -28.81 1.31 37.17
CA GLU A 548 -27.80 0.27 37.22
C GLU A 548 -26.54 0.66 36.46
N LYS A 549 -25.45 -0.08 36.70
CA LYS A 549 -24.18 0.13 36.01
C LYS A 549 -24.10 -0.72 34.76
N HIS A 550 -23.88 -0.07 33.64
CA HIS A 550 -23.69 -0.70 32.34
C HIS A 550 -22.29 -0.43 31.77
N ARG A 551 -21.77 -1.34 30.96
CA ARG A 551 -20.49 -1.19 30.25
C ARG A 551 -20.73 -0.39 28.98
N PRO A 552 -19.96 0.70 28.72
CA PRO A 552 -20.03 1.40 27.44
C PRO A 552 -19.34 0.58 26.34
N TYR A 553 -19.74 0.80 25.10
CA TYR A 553 -18.98 0.42 23.93
C TYR A 553 -18.00 1.53 23.58
N MET A 554 -16.88 1.18 22.93
CA MET A 554 -15.84 2.13 22.54
C MET A 554 -15.56 2.01 21.06
N VAL A 555 -15.49 3.14 20.36
CA VAL A 555 -15.10 3.19 18.95
C VAL A 555 -13.81 3.99 18.84
N HIS A 556 -12.80 3.41 18.24
CA HIS A 556 -11.55 4.09 17.87
C HIS A 556 -11.67 4.59 16.45
N ARG A 557 -11.16 5.80 16.18
CA ARG A 557 -11.17 6.37 14.87
C ARG A 557 -9.97 7.29 14.64
N ALA A 558 -9.26 7.09 13.51
CA ALA A 558 -8.32 8.02 12.94
C ALA A 558 -8.79 8.38 11.52
N LEU A 559 -8.74 9.67 11.11
CA LEU A 559 -9.12 10.10 9.76
C LEU A 559 -7.93 10.02 8.80
N PHE A 560 -6.82 10.66 9.18
CA PHE A 560 -5.64 10.79 8.33
C PHE A 560 -4.67 9.61 8.46
N GLY A 561 -4.94 8.67 9.37
CA GLY A 561 -3.99 7.68 9.83
C GLY A 561 -2.85 8.32 10.64
N SER A 562 -2.10 9.25 10.04
CA SER A 562 -1.29 10.26 10.74
C SER A 562 -1.14 11.51 9.87
N VAL A 563 -0.87 12.65 10.50
CA VAL A 563 -0.64 13.93 9.80
C VAL A 563 0.54 13.82 8.83
N GLU A 564 1.60 13.13 9.25
CA GLU A 564 2.80 12.89 8.42
C GLU A 564 2.48 12.07 7.17
N ARG A 565 1.77 10.94 7.34
CA ARG A 565 1.39 10.06 6.23
C ARG A 565 0.42 10.76 5.27
N PHE A 566 -0.56 11.48 5.80
CA PHE A 566 -1.50 12.24 4.99
C PHE A 566 -0.82 13.39 4.24
N MET A 567 0.17 14.04 4.87
CA MET A 567 1.00 15.04 4.19
C MET A 567 1.82 14.43 3.05
N ALA A 568 2.39 13.23 3.22
CA ALA A 568 3.05 12.51 2.12
C ALA A 568 2.08 12.27 0.96
N LEU A 569 0.88 11.77 1.26
CA LEU A 569 -0.18 11.54 0.27
C LEU A 569 -0.54 12.82 -0.48
N LEU A 570 -0.76 13.94 0.22
CA LEU A 570 -1.09 15.22 -0.40
C LEU A 570 0.05 15.76 -1.29
N ILE A 571 1.31 15.64 -0.85
CA ILE A 571 2.47 16.04 -1.66
C ILE A 571 2.49 15.25 -2.98
N GLU A 572 2.28 13.95 -2.93
CA GLU A 572 2.30 13.07 -4.10
C GLU A 572 1.05 13.25 -4.98
N HIS A 573 -0.13 13.36 -4.38
CA HIS A 573 -1.40 13.57 -5.09
C HIS A 573 -1.35 14.87 -5.91
N TYR A 574 -0.97 15.97 -5.30
CA TYR A 574 -0.86 17.28 -5.94
C TYR A 574 0.49 17.51 -6.64
N ALA A 575 1.40 16.54 -6.65
CA ALA A 575 2.78 16.73 -7.14
C ALA A 575 3.45 18.00 -6.56
N GLY A 576 3.15 18.34 -5.30
CA GLY A 576 3.58 19.56 -4.62
C GLY A 576 2.86 20.85 -5.02
N ALA A 577 1.95 20.81 -6.00
CA ALA A 577 1.18 21.97 -6.47
C ALA A 577 -0.14 22.10 -5.68
N PHE A 578 -0.04 22.28 -4.37
CA PHE A 578 -1.19 22.34 -3.47
C PHE A 578 -2.27 23.33 -3.90
N PRO A 579 -3.55 23.06 -3.62
CA PRO A 579 -4.63 24.04 -3.79
C PRO A 579 -4.36 25.29 -2.93
N LEU A 580 -4.99 26.40 -3.31
CA LEU A 580 -4.67 27.72 -2.72
C LEU A 580 -4.74 27.71 -1.19
N TRP A 581 -5.77 27.08 -0.61
CA TRP A 581 -5.97 27.05 0.83
C TRP A 581 -4.90 26.25 1.60
N LEU A 582 -4.25 25.26 0.97
CA LEU A 582 -3.15 24.46 1.55
C LEU A 582 -1.76 25.03 1.24
N SER A 583 -1.62 25.86 0.22
CA SER A 583 -0.32 26.37 -0.22
C SER A 583 0.37 27.18 0.88
N PRO A 584 1.64 26.90 1.23
CA PRO A 584 2.37 27.64 2.27
C PRO A 584 2.61 29.11 1.87
N VAL A 585 2.86 29.36 0.59
CA VAL A 585 2.86 30.69 -0.02
C VAL A 585 1.75 30.70 -1.07
N GLN A 586 0.72 31.51 -0.85
CA GLN A 586 -0.44 31.61 -1.74
C GLN A 586 -0.21 32.61 -2.87
N VAL A 587 0.44 33.74 -2.54
CA VAL A 587 0.72 34.84 -3.45
C VAL A 587 2.16 35.26 -3.31
N LEU A 588 2.89 35.34 -4.43
CA LEU A 588 4.24 35.86 -4.50
C LEU A 588 4.22 37.18 -5.25
N VAL A 589 4.69 38.28 -4.61
CA VAL A 589 4.83 39.59 -5.23
C VAL A 589 6.24 39.76 -5.83
N VAL A 590 6.33 40.23 -7.09
CA VAL A 590 7.59 40.36 -7.81
C VAL A 590 7.65 41.73 -8.51
N PRO A 591 8.31 42.74 -7.93
CA PRO A 591 8.53 44.01 -8.57
C PRO A 591 9.41 43.85 -9.82
N VAL A 592 9.13 44.58 -10.90
CA VAL A 592 9.93 44.56 -12.14
C VAL A 592 11.33 45.11 -11.90
N SER A 593 11.43 46.21 -11.09
CA SER A 593 12.67 46.83 -10.71
C SER A 593 12.57 47.43 -9.30
N GLU A 594 13.71 47.93 -8.76
CA GLU A 594 13.77 48.57 -7.44
C GLU A 594 12.82 49.76 -7.30
N SER A 595 12.56 50.52 -8.38
CA SER A 595 11.63 51.65 -8.37
C SER A 595 10.17 51.27 -8.08
N HIS A 596 9.84 49.99 -8.08
CA HIS A 596 8.48 49.47 -7.80
C HIS A 596 8.37 48.80 -6.42
N HIS A 597 9.44 48.86 -5.57
CA HIS A 597 9.46 48.18 -4.27
C HIS A 597 8.39 48.73 -3.33
N ASP A 598 8.27 50.07 -3.20
CA ASP A 598 7.33 50.69 -2.25
C ASP A 598 5.89 50.21 -2.50
N TYR A 599 5.44 50.22 -3.75
CA TYR A 599 4.10 49.73 -4.08
C TYR A 599 3.99 48.21 -3.93
N SER A 600 5.05 47.47 -4.22
CA SER A 600 5.05 46.02 -4.03
C SER A 600 4.96 45.62 -2.55
N GLU A 601 5.57 46.38 -1.64
CA GLU A 601 5.43 46.22 -0.20
C GLU A 601 4.01 46.55 0.27
N GLU A 602 3.40 47.60 -0.31
CA GLU A 602 2.01 47.96 -0.05
C GLU A 602 1.06 46.81 -0.51
N VAL A 603 1.28 46.24 -1.69
CA VAL A 603 0.55 45.06 -2.19
C VAL A 603 0.72 43.89 -1.22
N LEU A 604 1.95 43.58 -0.79
CA LEU A 604 2.24 42.54 0.17
C LEU A 604 1.50 42.74 1.50
N LEU A 605 1.53 43.95 2.03
CA LEU A 605 0.85 44.28 3.27
C LEU A 605 -0.67 44.09 3.13
N ARG A 606 -1.25 44.55 2.03
CA ARG A 606 -2.69 44.43 1.76
C ARG A 606 -3.13 42.98 1.65
N LEU A 607 -2.32 42.12 1.01
CA LEU A 607 -2.56 40.67 0.94
C LEU A 607 -2.55 40.01 2.32
N LYS A 608 -1.53 40.41 3.15
CA LYS A 608 -1.41 39.89 4.54
C LYS A 608 -2.57 40.33 5.42
N GLU A 609 -3.02 41.59 5.31
CA GLU A 609 -4.20 42.11 6.02
C GLU A 609 -5.48 41.36 5.63
N ALA A 610 -5.57 40.88 4.39
CA ALA A 610 -6.68 40.05 3.93
C ALA A 610 -6.56 38.55 4.36
N GLY A 611 -5.53 38.22 5.12
CA GLY A 611 -5.31 36.83 5.61
C GLY A 611 -4.63 35.90 4.61
N LEU A 612 -4.12 36.42 3.49
CA LEU A 612 -3.41 35.62 2.49
C LEU A 612 -1.92 35.47 2.87
N ARG A 613 -1.42 34.22 2.83
CA ARG A 613 -0.01 33.91 3.05
C ARG A 613 0.80 34.36 1.84
N SER A 614 1.46 35.48 1.96
CA SER A 614 2.13 36.17 0.85
C SER A 614 3.58 36.45 1.14
N ASP A 615 4.42 36.39 0.11
CA ASP A 615 5.84 36.68 0.14
C ASP A 615 6.24 37.62 -1.00
N ILE A 616 7.46 38.19 -0.96
CA ILE A 616 7.98 39.08 -1.97
C ILE A 616 9.40 38.70 -2.37
N TYR A 617 9.69 38.64 -3.68
CA TYR A 617 11.05 38.54 -4.21
C TYR A 617 11.50 39.90 -4.73
N LEU A 618 12.42 40.53 -3.98
CA LEU A 618 12.97 41.84 -4.30
C LEU A 618 13.74 41.83 -5.64
N ALA A 619 13.99 43.00 -6.22
CA ALA A 619 14.58 43.14 -7.55
C ALA A 619 16.13 43.03 -7.55
N ASP A 620 16.67 42.10 -6.75
CA ASP A 620 18.10 41.76 -6.64
C ASP A 620 18.59 40.78 -7.73
N GLU A 621 17.65 40.09 -8.38
CA GLU A 621 17.88 39.18 -9.49
C GLU A 621 17.01 39.54 -10.72
N PRO A 622 17.37 39.07 -11.94
CA PRO A 622 16.55 39.33 -13.13
C PRO A 622 15.08 38.86 -12.94
N LEU A 623 14.14 39.67 -13.41
CA LEU A 623 12.69 39.38 -13.29
C LEU A 623 12.31 37.96 -13.71
N GLY A 624 12.84 37.49 -14.86
CA GLY A 624 12.56 36.15 -15.38
C GLY A 624 13.04 35.03 -14.44
N ALA A 625 14.16 35.22 -13.74
CA ALA A 625 14.71 34.27 -12.77
C ALA A 625 13.80 34.19 -11.54
N ARG A 626 13.34 35.31 -11.01
CA ARG A 626 12.42 35.36 -9.85
C ARG A 626 11.06 34.75 -10.14
N ILE A 627 10.48 35.03 -11.32
CA ILE A 627 9.23 34.39 -11.78
C ILE A 627 9.44 32.87 -11.93
N ARG A 628 10.57 32.45 -12.55
CA ARG A 628 10.89 31.03 -12.68
C ARG A 628 11.04 30.35 -11.31
N LYS A 629 11.69 30.97 -10.36
CA LYS A 629 11.82 30.47 -8.98
C LYS A 629 10.47 30.27 -8.33
N GLY A 630 9.56 31.26 -8.37
CA GLY A 630 8.18 31.12 -7.85
C GLY A 630 7.38 30.01 -8.53
N LYS A 631 7.60 29.80 -9.85
CA LYS A 631 6.98 28.66 -10.58
C LYS A 631 7.53 27.31 -10.15
N LEU A 632 8.84 27.21 -9.90
CA LEU A 632 9.46 25.97 -9.39
C LEU A 632 8.98 25.66 -7.96
N GLU A 633 8.75 26.67 -7.15
CA GLU A 633 8.15 26.54 -5.81
C GLU A 633 6.63 26.28 -5.86
N LYS A 634 6.05 26.13 -7.07
CA LYS A 634 4.63 25.81 -7.27
C LYS A 634 3.65 26.84 -6.68
N VAL A 635 4.07 28.11 -6.53
CA VAL A 635 3.22 29.16 -5.96
C VAL A 635 1.98 29.37 -6.85
N PRO A 636 0.75 29.39 -6.28
CA PRO A 636 -0.50 29.53 -7.05
C PRO A 636 -0.61 30.83 -7.84
N TYR A 637 -0.28 31.97 -7.20
CA TYR A 637 -0.32 33.30 -7.81
C TYR A 637 1.01 34.02 -7.73
N ILE A 638 1.52 34.50 -8.87
CA ILE A 638 2.70 35.37 -8.93
C ILE A 638 2.24 36.74 -9.46
N LEU A 639 2.26 37.75 -8.61
CA LEU A 639 1.92 39.11 -8.96
C LEU A 639 3.16 39.86 -9.43
N VAL A 640 3.15 40.31 -10.67
CA VAL A 640 4.22 41.16 -11.21
C VAL A 640 3.77 42.62 -11.11
N VAL A 641 4.64 43.47 -10.57
CA VAL A 641 4.36 44.90 -10.37
C VAL A 641 5.33 45.72 -11.20
N GLY A 642 4.81 46.44 -12.19
CA GLY A 642 5.54 47.35 -13.06
C GLY A 642 5.10 48.83 -12.89
N GLY A 643 5.64 49.72 -13.72
CA GLY A 643 5.35 51.19 -13.60
C GLY A 643 3.86 51.51 -13.84
N GLU A 644 3.23 50.89 -14.83
CA GLU A 644 1.79 51.12 -15.11
C GLU A 644 0.92 50.65 -13.92
N ASP A 645 1.37 49.58 -13.22
CA ASP A 645 0.65 49.03 -12.07
C ASP A 645 0.72 49.97 -10.86
N VAL A 646 1.88 50.63 -10.65
CA VAL A 646 2.06 51.63 -9.60
C VAL A 646 1.10 52.82 -9.82
N ASP A 647 1.05 53.35 -11.07
CA ASP A 647 0.23 54.53 -11.41
C ASP A 647 -1.28 54.21 -11.33
N SER A 648 -1.67 53.01 -11.72
CA SER A 648 -3.09 52.61 -11.84
C SER A 648 -3.62 51.81 -10.64
N ARG A 649 -2.78 51.50 -9.65
CA ARG A 649 -3.12 50.67 -8.47
C ARG A 649 -3.57 49.26 -8.87
N THR A 650 -2.90 48.68 -9.87
CA THR A 650 -3.17 47.36 -10.43
C THR A 650 -2.01 46.39 -10.19
N VAL A 651 -2.18 45.15 -10.59
CA VAL A 651 -1.14 44.12 -10.58
C VAL A 651 -1.26 43.23 -11.85
N GLY A 652 -0.13 42.71 -12.29
CA GLY A 652 -0.09 41.71 -13.34
C GLY A 652 -0.16 40.32 -12.71
N VAL A 653 -1.22 39.52 -12.96
CA VAL A 653 -1.47 38.25 -12.30
C VAL A 653 -1.03 37.11 -13.18
N ASN A 654 -0.07 36.29 -12.71
CA ASN A 654 0.28 35.00 -13.30
C ASN A 654 -0.33 33.89 -12.43
N ARG A 655 -1.30 33.15 -12.96
CA ARG A 655 -1.91 31.99 -12.30
C ARG A 655 -1.14 30.74 -12.65
N ARG A 656 -0.95 29.84 -11.70
CA ARG A 656 -0.40 28.51 -11.96
C ARG A 656 -1.30 27.78 -12.98
N GLY A 657 -0.72 27.02 -13.92
CA GLY A 657 -1.45 26.35 -14.99
C GLY A 657 -1.85 27.26 -16.16
N SER A 658 -1.84 28.59 -16.01
CA SER A 658 -2.18 29.51 -17.09
C SER A 658 -0.95 29.88 -17.94
N SER A 659 -1.11 29.84 -19.26
CA SER A 659 -0.05 30.25 -20.20
C SER A 659 0.02 31.78 -20.42
N LYS A 660 -1.04 32.51 -20.07
CA LYS A 660 -1.13 33.96 -20.30
C LYS A 660 -1.35 34.72 -19.00
N PRO A 661 -0.46 35.71 -18.67
CA PRO A 661 -0.69 36.59 -17.54
C PRO A 661 -1.84 37.56 -17.83
N GLN A 662 -2.62 37.86 -16.80
CA GLN A 662 -3.57 38.97 -16.81
C GLN A 662 -2.88 40.24 -16.37
N ARG A 663 -3.03 41.33 -17.09
CA ARG A 663 -2.43 42.63 -16.78
C ARG A 663 -3.47 43.64 -16.33
N GLY A 664 -3.07 44.60 -15.51
CA GLY A 664 -3.90 45.71 -15.08
C GLY A 664 -5.11 45.27 -14.25
N VAL A 665 -4.96 44.23 -13.43
CA VAL A 665 -6.02 43.79 -12.51
C VAL A 665 -6.03 44.71 -11.31
N PRO A 666 -7.16 45.36 -10.96
CA PRO A 666 -7.24 46.17 -9.74
C PRO A 666 -6.87 45.34 -8.51
N LEU A 667 -6.03 45.88 -7.62
CA LEU A 667 -5.53 45.14 -6.46
C LEU A 667 -6.66 44.59 -5.58
N GLU A 668 -7.69 45.42 -5.32
CA GLU A 668 -8.80 44.99 -4.46
C GLU A 668 -9.66 43.89 -5.09
N ASP A 669 -9.82 43.90 -6.42
CA ASP A 669 -10.55 42.82 -7.13
C ASP A 669 -9.79 41.51 -7.04
N PHE A 670 -8.45 41.54 -7.21
CA PHE A 670 -7.61 40.34 -7.02
C PHE A 670 -7.66 39.84 -5.58
N VAL A 671 -7.59 40.71 -4.58
CA VAL A 671 -7.63 40.34 -3.16
C VAL A 671 -8.97 39.67 -2.86
N ALA A 672 -10.09 40.24 -3.31
CA ALA A 672 -11.43 39.70 -3.08
C ALA A 672 -11.55 38.29 -3.72
N GLU A 673 -11.09 38.12 -4.95
CA GLU A 673 -11.07 36.82 -5.65
C GLU A 673 -10.20 35.80 -4.90
N ALA A 674 -8.96 36.15 -4.56
CA ALA A 674 -8.03 35.24 -3.91
C ALA A 674 -8.52 34.81 -2.52
N VAL A 675 -9.16 35.70 -1.76
CA VAL A 675 -9.79 35.36 -0.47
C VAL A 675 -10.97 34.43 -0.67
N SER A 676 -11.84 34.67 -1.68
CA SER A 676 -12.95 33.76 -1.98
C SER A 676 -12.45 32.35 -2.30
N VAL A 677 -11.50 32.24 -3.23
CA VAL A 677 -10.91 30.92 -3.61
C VAL A 677 -10.21 30.24 -2.43
N ALA A 678 -9.50 30.99 -1.58
CA ALA A 678 -8.85 30.45 -0.41
C ALA A 678 -9.84 29.95 0.67
N SER A 679 -11.05 30.51 0.71
CA SER A 679 -12.10 30.10 1.64
C SER A 679 -12.89 28.88 1.15
N GLU A 680 -12.95 28.65 -0.16
CA GLU A 680 -13.54 27.47 -0.79
C GLU A 680 -12.62 26.28 -0.62
N ARG A 681 -12.77 25.56 0.52
CA ARG A 681 -12.08 24.33 0.80
C ARG A 681 -12.66 23.22 -0.08
N GLY A 682 -11.88 22.62 -0.96
CA GLY A 682 -12.37 21.55 -1.84
C GLY A 682 -11.82 21.58 -3.26
N GLY A 683 -10.98 22.55 -3.56
CA GLY A 683 -10.31 22.69 -4.85
C GLY A 683 -11.27 23.08 -5.99
N SER A 684 -10.96 24.15 -6.71
CA SER A 684 -11.59 24.39 -8.01
C SER A 684 -11.18 23.28 -8.99
N GLU A 685 -11.94 23.04 -10.05
CA GLU A 685 -11.52 22.15 -11.16
C GLU A 685 -10.10 22.44 -11.68
N GLN A 686 -9.60 23.68 -11.46
CA GLN A 686 -8.26 24.14 -11.83
C GLN A 686 -7.15 23.69 -10.86
N ASP A 687 -7.51 23.23 -9.66
CA ASP A 687 -6.57 22.73 -8.64
C ASP A 687 -6.48 21.19 -8.64
N ARG A 688 -7.27 20.51 -9.49
CA ARG A 688 -7.16 19.05 -9.66
C ARG A 688 -5.82 18.72 -10.32
N PRO A 689 -5.10 17.69 -9.87
CA PRO A 689 -3.85 17.26 -10.51
C PRO A 689 -4.13 16.81 -11.94
N GLU A 690 -3.34 17.35 -12.90
CA GLU A 690 -3.32 16.88 -14.30
C GLU A 690 -2.81 15.45 -14.39
#